data_c55ded8c5af0c7f8ab87dfba64408540
#
_entry.id   c55ded8c5af0c7f8ab87dfba64408540
#
_cell.length_a   1.000
_cell.length_b   1.000
_cell.length_c   1.000
_cell.angle_alpha   90.00
_cell.angle_beta   90.00
_cell.angle_gamma   90.00
#
_symmetry.space_group_name_H-M   'P 1'
#
loop_
_entity.id
_entity.type
_entity.pdbx_description
1 polymer ?
#
loop_
_entity_poly.entity_id
_entity_poly.type
_entity_poly.pdbx_seq_one_letter_code
_entity_poly.pdbx_strand_id
1 'polypeptide(L)'
;MGLNGNGAHARAGRRKVEKVVIRFAGDSGDGMQLTGDRFTSEAALLGNDLATQPNYPAEIRAPQGTLPGVSSFQIQIADYDILTAGDRPDVLVAMNPAALKANLSDLPRGAMVIANSDEFTRRNLAKVGYASNPLETGELSDYIVHSVPMTTLTLGAVESIGATKKDGERAKNMFALGLLSWMYGRPVTTSEAFVREKFARKPEIAEANVLALRAGWNYGETTEAFATTYEVAPAKLEPGEYRQISGNTALAYGLVAAGQLAGTQVVLGSYPITPASDILHELSKYKNFNVLTFQAEDEIAGIGAALGASYGGALGVTSTSGPGVSLKSEFIGLAVMTELPLIVVDVQRGGPSTGLPTKTEQADLLQAMFGRNGESPVAVLAARSPSDCFEVAVEAARIALTYRTPVLLLSDGAIANGSEPWRIPDMGAWADIDPDFTAAGADFAPYARDPQTLARQFAVPGTSGLEHRIGGLEKANGSGDISYHGANHDLMVRLRQAKIDGIAIPDLEVDDPGGDAELLMLGWGSSFGPIGEACRRARRRGVKVAHAQLRYLNPLPANLAEVLRRYPQVVLPEMNLGQLALLLRGKYLVDVQPVTKVAGMAFRADEMEEIIDAALDGTLADRERDKASFARSAAATMGAGQTVSAGQGR
;
A
#
# COMPACT_ATOMS: atom_id res chain seq x y z
N MET A 1 -10.45 -50.53 45.68
CA MET A 1 -9.85 -49.26 46.10
C MET A 1 -9.53 -48.48 44.84
N GLY A 2 -10.36 -47.47 44.59
CA GLY A 2 -10.26 -46.64 43.41
C GLY A 2 -9.17 -45.58 43.56
N LEU A 3 -8.45 -45.32 42.50
CA LEU A 3 -7.62 -44.13 42.35
C LEU A 3 -8.28 -43.26 41.26
N ASN A 4 -9.14 -42.35 41.75
CA ASN A 4 -9.60 -41.20 40.95
C ASN A 4 -8.53 -40.13 41.10
N GLY A 5 -7.71 -39.98 40.06
CA GLY A 5 -6.82 -38.82 39.89
C GLY A 5 -7.38 -37.89 38.82
N ASN A 6 -8.37 -37.07 39.17
CA ASN A 6 -8.80 -35.93 38.35
C ASN A 6 -7.80 -34.79 38.55
N GLY A 7 -6.74 -34.77 37.72
CA GLY A 7 -5.96 -33.56 37.49
C GLY A 7 -6.76 -32.58 36.66
N ALA A 8 -7.52 -31.70 37.33
CA ALA A 8 -8.13 -30.57 36.66
C ALA A 8 -7.01 -29.62 36.23
N HIS A 9 -6.55 -29.73 34.97
CA HIS A 9 -5.80 -28.66 34.35
C HIS A 9 -6.67 -27.39 34.40
N ALA A 10 -6.22 -26.38 35.13
CA ALA A 10 -6.86 -25.08 35.15
C ALA A 10 -6.89 -24.59 33.69
N ARG A 11 -8.07 -24.56 33.08
CA ARG A 11 -8.24 -23.96 31.75
C ARG A 11 -7.82 -22.50 31.85
N ALA A 12 -6.87 -22.08 31.01
CA ALA A 12 -6.50 -20.67 30.88
C ALA A 12 -7.76 -19.80 30.75
N GLY A 13 -7.82 -18.71 31.49
CA GLY A 13 -8.97 -17.80 31.44
C GLY A 13 -9.09 -17.22 30.05
N ARG A 14 -10.26 -17.36 29.39
CA ARG A 14 -10.52 -16.77 28.07
C ARG A 14 -11.00 -15.34 28.23
N ARG A 15 -10.24 -14.36 27.69
CA ARG A 15 -10.57 -12.94 27.74
C ARG A 15 -11.06 -12.46 26.38
N LYS A 16 -12.27 -11.91 26.33
CA LYS A 16 -12.78 -11.26 25.12
C LYS A 16 -12.14 -9.88 24.97
N VAL A 17 -11.72 -9.58 23.76
CA VAL A 17 -11.17 -8.27 23.35
C VAL A 17 -11.83 -7.85 22.03
N GLU A 18 -12.12 -6.57 21.92
CA GLU A 18 -12.76 -6.03 20.70
C GLU A 18 -11.75 -5.95 19.54
N LYS A 19 -10.49 -5.67 19.86
CA LYS A 19 -9.40 -5.60 18.88
C LYS A 19 -8.07 -6.02 19.48
N VAL A 20 -7.14 -6.33 18.61
CA VAL A 20 -5.72 -6.54 18.96
C VAL A 20 -4.82 -6.15 17.79
N VAL A 21 -3.68 -5.53 18.09
CA VAL A 21 -2.61 -5.21 17.16
C VAL A 21 -1.41 -6.09 17.47
N ILE A 22 -1.00 -6.93 16.54
CA ILE A 22 0.12 -7.87 16.68
C ILE A 22 1.20 -7.50 15.66
N ARG A 23 2.46 -7.43 16.11
CA ARG A 23 3.61 -7.23 15.22
C ARG A 23 4.57 -8.40 15.35
N PHE A 24 4.83 -9.06 14.24
CA PHE A 24 5.89 -10.04 14.08
C PHE A 24 7.14 -9.34 13.56
N ALA A 25 8.29 -9.53 14.20
CA ALA A 25 9.54 -8.88 13.80
C ALA A 25 10.73 -9.83 13.89
N GLY A 26 11.59 -9.80 12.86
CA GLY A 26 12.79 -10.64 12.75
C GLY A 26 13.67 -10.17 11.60
N ASP A 27 14.68 -10.95 11.24
CA ASP A 27 15.45 -10.70 10.02
C ASP A 27 14.62 -11.02 8.77
N SER A 28 14.99 -10.46 7.62
CA SER A 28 14.28 -10.72 6.36
C SER A 28 14.23 -12.20 5.97
N GLY A 29 15.19 -13.02 6.47
CA GLY A 29 15.24 -14.45 6.29
C GLY A 29 14.41 -15.28 7.29
N ASP A 30 13.88 -14.65 8.35
CA ASP A 30 13.12 -15.33 9.41
C ASP A 30 11.65 -15.62 9.03
N GLY A 31 11.21 -15.22 7.84
CA GLY A 31 9.88 -15.55 7.32
C GLY A 31 8.72 -14.78 7.98
N MET A 32 8.98 -13.58 8.52
CA MET A 32 7.97 -12.78 9.23
C MET A 32 6.76 -12.43 8.35
N GLN A 33 6.98 -12.15 7.08
CA GLN A 33 5.90 -11.88 6.13
C GLN A 33 4.98 -13.11 5.95
N LEU A 34 5.57 -14.30 5.81
CA LEU A 34 4.80 -15.55 5.70
C LEU A 34 4.00 -15.83 6.99
N THR A 35 4.60 -15.62 8.15
CA THR A 35 3.94 -15.82 9.46
C THR A 35 2.74 -14.90 9.62
N GLY A 36 2.94 -13.61 9.33
CA GLY A 36 1.89 -12.62 9.38
C GLY A 36 0.75 -12.91 8.39
N ASP A 37 1.08 -13.25 7.13
CA ASP A 37 0.10 -13.60 6.10
C ASP A 37 -0.73 -14.85 6.50
N ARG A 38 -0.11 -15.87 7.09
CA ARG A 38 -0.85 -17.05 7.58
C ARG A 38 -1.78 -16.71 8.73
N PHE A 39 -1.30 -15.94 9.72
CA PHE A 39 -2.14 -15.48 10.83
C PHE A 39 -3.32 -14.62 10.34
N THR A 40 -3.07 -13.77 9.34
CA THR A 40 -4.10 -12.99 8.63
C THR A 40 -5.16 -13.88 8.01
N SER A 41 -4.73 -14.91 7.28
CA SER A 41 -5.67 -15.86 6.62
C SER A 41 -6.53 -16.62 7.64
N GLU A 42 -5.97 -17.03 8.76
CA GLU A 42 -6.71 -17.69 9.84
C GLU A 42 -7.72 -16.74 10.50
N ALA A 43 -7.36 -15.46 10.69
CA ALA A 43 -8.24 -14.46 11.22
C ALA A 43 -9.40 -14.14 10.26
N ALA A 44 -9.14 -14.03 8.97
CA ALA A 44 -10.15 -13.82 7.93
C ALA A 44 -11.18 -14.95 7.90
N LEU A 45 -10.73 -16.21 7.99
CA LEU A 45 -11.63 -17.39 8.03
C LEU A 45 -12.56 -17.41 9.24
N LEU A 46 -12.17 -16.77 10.34
CA LEU A 46 -13.03 -16.61 11.52
C LEU A 46 -13.96 -15.40 11.43
N GLY A 47 -13.95 -14.69 10.30
CA GLY A 47 -14.85 -13.56 10.04
C GLY A 47 -14.48 -12.28 10.76
N ASN A 48 -13.24 -12.12 11.22
CA ASN A 48 -12.79 -10.85 11.76
C ASN A 48 -12.59 -9.83 10.64
N ASP A 49 -12.80 -8.57 10.95
CA ASP A 49 -12.20 -7.51 10.14
C ASP A 49 -10.72 -7.37 10.49
N LEU A 50 -9.92 -7.06 9.48
CA LEU A 50 -8.47 -7.02 9.64
C LEU A 50 -7.79 -6.10 8.61
N ALA A 51 -6.69 -5.51 9.03
CA ALA A 51 -5.82 -4.76 8.12
C ALA A 51 -4.36 -5.06 8.43
N THR A 52 -3.52 -5.09 7.41
CA THR A 52 -2.10 -5.45 7.55
C THR A 52 -1.16 -4.35 7.06
N GLN A 53 0.01 -4.31 7.67
CA GLN A 53 1.10 -3.42 7.29
C GLN A 53 2.44 -4.19 7.28
N PRO A 54 2.82 -4.77 6.14
CA PRO A 54 4.15 -5.32 5.97
C PRO A 54 5.21 -4.21 5.99
N ASN A 55 6.31 -4.43 6.69
CA ASN A 55 7.46 -3.54 6.69
C ASN A 55 8.71 -4.32 6.30
N TYR A 56 9.22 -4.02 5.13
CA TYR A 56 10.42 -4.66 4.59
C TYR A 56 11.69 -3.97 5.10
N PRO A 57 12.83 -4.67 5.13
CA PRO A 57 14.10 -4.10 5.54
C PRO A 57 14.43 -2.81 4.77
N ALA A 58 15.05 -1.86 5.44
CA ALA A 58 15.52 -0.64 4.79
C ALA A 58 16.62 -0.95 3.76
N GLU A 59 17.44 -1.97 4.02
CA GLU A 59 18.50 -2.46 3.15
C GLU A 59 18.22 -3.93 2.76
N ILE A 60 18.07 -4.18 1.46
CA ILE A 60 17.68 -5.49 0.90
C ILE A 60 18.69 -6.61 1.22
N ARG A 61 19.97 -6.26 1.43
CA ARG A 61 21.06 -7.20 1.72
C ARG A 61 21.79 -6.90 3.03
N ALA A 62 21.09 -6.32 4.01
CA ALA A 62 21.67 -6.08 5.31
C ALA A 62 22.16 -7.39 5.97
N PRO A 63 23.27 -7.34 6.71
CA PRO A 63 23.73 -8.48 7.50
C PRO A 63 22.69 -8.92 8.52
N GLN A 64 22.54 -10.23 8.71
CA GLN A 64 21.60 -10.79 9.69
C GLN A 64 21.90 -10.29 11.13
N GLY A 65 20.84 -9.97 11.86
CA GLY A 65 20.90 -9.49 13.24
C GLY A 65 21.32 -8.04 13.38
N THR A 66 21.19 -7.23 12.30
CA THR A 66 21.43 -5.78 12.33
C THR A 66 20.12 -5.00 12.17
N LEU A 67 20.06 -3.77 12.69
CA LEU A 67 18.86 -2.94 12.62
C LEU A 67 18.34 -2.69 11.19
N PRO A 68 19.20 -2.39 10.19
CA PRO A 68 18.74 -2.21 8.80
C PRO A 68 18.12 -3.46 8.17
N GLY A 69 18.42 -4.66 8.69
CA GLY A 69 17.92 -5.95 8.18
C GLY A 69 16.60 -6.40 8.79
N VAL A 70 16.04 -5.64 9.73
CA VAL A 70 14.78 -6.01 10.39
C VAL A 70 13.62 -5.90 9.43
N SER A 71 12.86 -6.98 9.32
CA SER A 71 11.57 -7.09 8.67
C SER A 71 10.48 -7.22 9.74
N SER A 72 9.33 -6.60 9.51
CA SER A 72 8.19 -6.80 10.41
C SER A 72 6.88 -6.88 9.63
N PHE A 73 5.87 -7.47 10.27
CA PHE A 73 4.51 -7.56 9.75
C PHE A 73 3.55 -7.22 10.87
N GLN A 74 2.80 -6.15 10.70
CA GLN A 74 1.77 -5.76 11.65
C GLN A 74 0.40 -6.13 11.11
N ILE A 75 -0.45 -6.65 12.00
CA ILE A 75 -1.85 -6.93 11.74
C ILE A 75 -2.69 -6.35 12.87
N GLN A 76 -3.76 -5.66 12.53
CA GLN A 76 -4.88 -5.39 13.42
C GLN A 76 -6.01 -6.34 13.08
N ILE A 77 -6.63 -6.90 14.12
CA ILE A 77 -7.82 -7.75 14.03
C ILE A 77 -8.87 -7.16 14.95
N ALA A 78 -10.12 -7.06 14.49
CA ALA A 78 -11.22 -6.51 15.28
C ALA A 78 -12.54 -7.24 15.04
N ASP A 79 -13.50 -7.04 15.95
CA ASP A 79 -14.89 -7.49 15.85
C ASP A 79 -15.82 -6.41 15.26
N TYR A 80 -15.23 -5.32 14.76
CA TYR A 80 -15.90 -4.20 14.11
C TYR A 80 -15.09 -3.72 12.89
N ASP A 81 -15.70 -2.91 12.01
CA ASP A 81 -15.09 -2.34 10.83
C ASP A 81 -13.92 -1.41 11.16
N ILE A 82 -12.73 -1.71 10.66
CA ILE A 82 -11.49 -0.97 10.88
C ILE A 82 -10.95 -0.41 9.56
N LEU A 83 -10.16 0.66 9.65
CA LEU A 83 -9.62 1.37 8.48
C LEU A 83 -8.08 1.35 8.42
N THR A 84 -7.43 0.80 9.44
CA THR A 84 -5.96 0.82 9.55
C THR A 84 -5.42 -0.47 10.14
N ALA A 85 -4.13 -0.73 9.93
CA ALA A 85 -3.42 -1.84 10.57
C ALA A 85 -3.09 -1.60 12.05
N GLY A 86 -3.72 -0.60 12.67
CA GLY A 86 -3.52 -0.21 14.07
C GLY A 86 -2.34 0.75 14.26
N ASP A 87 -2.34 1.42 15.41
CA ASP A 87 -1.31 2.42 15.75
C ASP A 87 -0.07 1.74 16.35
N ARG A 88 -0.15 1.40 17.61
CA ARG A 88 0.92 0.77 18.39
C ARG A 88 0.59 -0.70 18.65
N PRO A 89 1.54 -1.64 18.55
CA PRO A 89 1.23 -3.05 18.76
C PRO A 89 0.99 -3.37 20.24
N ASP A 90 -0.10 -4.11 20.50
CA ASP A 90 -0.38 -4.71 21.81
C ASP A 90 0.54 -5.89 22.09
N VAL A 91 1.00 -6.56 21.04
CA VAL A 91 1.89 -7.73 21.09
C VAL A 91 3.03 -7.58 20.08
N LEU A 92 4.26 -7.71 20.55
CA LEU A 92 5.45 -7.83 19.71
C LEU A 92 6.02 -9.26 19.83
N VAL A 93 6.14 -9.95 18.71
CA VAL A 93 6.92 -11.17 18.59
C VAL A 93 8.31 -10.80 18.05
N ALA A 94 9.34 -10.88 18.88
CA ALA A 94 10.70 -10.50 18.54
C ALA A 94 11.58 -11.75 18.36
N MET A 95 11.95 -12.05 17.10
CA MET A 95 12.75 -13.25 16.79
C MET A 95 14.23 -13.11 17.16
N ASN A 96 14.73 -11.88 17.42
CA ASN A 96 16.11 -11.62 17.78
C ASN A 96 16.27 -10.23 18.45
N PRO A 97 17.45 -9.87 19.00
CA PRO A 97 17.67 -8.57 19.64
C PRO A 97 17.50 -7.35 18.72
N ALA A 98 17.80 -7.49 17.42
CA ALA A 98 17.61 -6.41 16.45
C ALA A 98 16.12 -6.10 16.27
N ALA A 99 15.30 -7.13 16.15
CA ALA A 99 13.84 -7.02 16.05
C ALA A 99 13.24 -6.36 17.30
N LEU A 100 13.69 -6.74 18.49
CA LEU A 100 13.26 -6.09 19.73
C LEU A 100 13.65 -4.61 19.72
N LYS A 101 14.92 -4.28 19.51
CA LYS A 101 15.44 -2.91 19.57
C LYS A 101 14.77 -1.98 18.55
N ALA A 102 14.55 -2.47 17.34
CA ALA A 102 13.95 -1.68 16.26
C ALA A 102 12.47 -1.35 16.51
N ASN A 103 11.77 -2.11 17.36
CA ASN A 103 10.33 -1.97 17.56
C ASN A 103 9.94 -1.54 19.00
N LEU A 104 10.88 -1.53 19.93
CA LEU A 104 10.59 -1.30 21.35
C LEU A 104 9.99 0.08 21.63
N SER A 105 10.45 1.12 20.92
CA SER A 105 9.96 2.50 21.08
C SER A 105 8.50 2.68 20.65
N ASP A 106 7.99 1.78 19.81
CA ASP A 106 6.61 1.83 19.33
C ASP A 106 5.62 1.16 20.31
N LEU A 107 6.09 0.39 21.28
CA LEU A 107 5.22 -0.33 22.18
C LEU A 107 4.65 0.58 23.27
N PRO A 108 3.33 0.50 23.54
CA PRO A 108 2.76 1.14 24.72
C PRO A 108 3.21 0.39 26.00
N ARG A 109 3.23 1.09 27.13
CA ARG A 109 3.45 0.44 28.44
C ARG A 109 2.39 -0.65 28.68
N GLY A 110 2.84 -1.78 29.21
CA GLY A 110 1.99 -2.94 29.42
C GLY A 110 1.79 -3.83 28.20
N ALA A 111 2.36 -3.48 27.04
CA ALA A 111 2.33 -4.35 25.85
C ALA A 111 3.07 -5.68 26.14
N MET A 112 2.65 -6.72 25.42
CA MET A 112 3.27 -8.04 25.54
C MET A 112 4.45 -8.16 24.58
N VAL A 113 5.58 -8.66 25.07
CA VAL A 113 6.77 -8.99 24.28
C VAL A 113 7.03 -10.49 24.37
N ILE A 114 6.94 -11.19 23.25
CA ILE A 114 7.30 -12.61 23.15
C ILE A 114 8.64 -12.69 22.41
N ALA A 115 9.72 -12.97 23.13
CA ALA A 115 11.06 -12.96 22.60
C ALA A 115 11.61 -14.38 22.42
N ASN A 116 12.23 -14.66 21.27
CA ASN A 116 12.99 -15.90 21.07
C ASN A 116 14.32 -15.84 21.84
N SER A 117 14.35 -16.33 23.07
CA SER A 117 15.48 -16.21 23.99
C SER A 117 16.77 -16.84 23.45
N ASP A 118 16.70 -17.87 22.61
CA ASP A 118 17.89 -18.54 22.02
C ASP A 118 18.76 -17.59 21.19
N GLU A 119 18.16 -16.52 20.62
CA GLU A 119 18.87 -15.55 19.78
C GLU A 119 19.50 -14.40 20.59
N PHE A 120 19.19 -14.28 21.89
CA PHE A 120 19.74 -13.21 22.74
C PHE A 120 21.14 -13.55 23.27
N THR A 121 21.98 -14.05 22.37
CA THR A 121 23.37 -14.39 22.64
C THR A 121 24.23 -13.14 22.75
N ARG A 122 25.35 -13.22 23.51
CA ARG A 122 26.32 -12.11 23.66
C ARG A 122 26.74 -11.51 22.31
N ARG A 123 26.92 -12.37 21.28
CA ARG A 123 27.29 -11.96 19.92
C ARG A 123 26.19 -11.14 19.25
N ASN A 124 24.94 -11.57 19.32
CA ASN A 124 23.83 -10.91 18.67
C ASN A 124 23.44 -9.60 19.38
N LEU A 125 23.52 -9.58 20.71
CA LEU A 125 23.34 -8.36 21.52
C LEU A 125 24.37 -7.28 21.16
N ALA A 126 25.65 -7.67 21.05
CA ALA A 126 26.71 -6.74 20.67
C ALA A 126 26.54 -6.13 19.27
N LYS A 127 25.97 -6.89 18.28
CA LYS A 127 25.70 -6.36 16.93
C LYS A 127 24.76 -5.15 16.91
N VAL A 128 23.87 -5.05 17.88
CA VAL A 128 22.89 -3.96 17.97
C VAL A 128 23.16 -3.01 19.13
N GLY A 129 24.35 -3.14 19.76
CA GLY A 129 24.82 -2.23 20.80
C GLY A 129 24.08 -2.37 22.12
N TYR A 130 23.60 -3.56 22.49
CA TYR A 130 23.21 -3.87 23.87
C TYR A 130 24.45 -4.23 24.69
N ALA A 131 24.62 -3.57 25.81
CA ALA A 131 25.70 -3.86 26.74
C ALA A 131 25.44 -5.12 27.59
N SER A 132 24.16 -5.42 27.82
CA SER A 132 23.66 -6.55 28.60
C SER A 132 22.39 -7.10 27.98
N ASN A 133 21.93 -8.28 28.40
CA ASN A 133 20.71 -8.88 27.90
C ASN A 133 19.48 -8.17 28.48
N PRO A 134 18.67 -7.45 27.66
CA PRO A 134 17.50 -6.73 28.16
C PRO A 134 16.42 -7.66 28.75
N LEU A 135 16.43 -8.97 28.39
CA LEU A 135 15.52 -9.95 28.99
C LEU A 135 15.86 -10.27 30.47
N GLU A 136 17.07 -9.92 30.93
CA GLU A 136 17.59 -10.25 32.28
C GLU A 136 17.80 -9.01 33.17
N THR A 137 17.92 -7.81 32.58
CA THR A 137 18.33 -6.59 33.31
C THR A 137 17.20 -5.75 33.89
N GLY A 138 15.94 -6.14 33.67
CA GLY A 138 14.78 -5.32 34.06
C GLY A 138 14.53 -4.10 33.18
N GLU A 139 15.28 -3.92 32.10
CA GLU A 139 15.10 -2.85 31.10
C GLU A 139 13.71 -2.90 30.46
N LEU A 140 13.09 -4.08 30.46
CA LEU A 140 11.75 -4.34 29.92
C LEU A 140 10.66 -4.39 31.01
N SER A 141 10.88 -3.84 32.19
CA SER A 141 9.93 -3.88 33.32
C SER A 141 8.58 -3.19 33.03
N ASP A 142 8.54 -2.29 32.05
CA ASP A 142 7.30 -1.65 31.60
C ASP A 142 6.41 -2.56 30.73
N TYR A 143 6.87 -3.77 30.37
CA TYR A 143 6.22 -4.69 29.44
C TYR A 143 5.96 -6.07 30.09
N ILE A 144 5.01 -6.82 29.53
CA ILE A 144 4.79 -8.22 29.88
C ILE A 144 5.69 -9.08 29.01
N VAL A 145 6.80 -9.58 29.56
CA VAL A 145 7.83 -10.27 28.78
C VAL A 145 7.71 -11.79 28.92
N HIS A 146 7.61 -12.48 27.80
CA HIS A 146 7.69 -13.93 27.70
C HIS A 146 8.96 -14.33 26.93
N SER A 147 9.93 -14.88 27.66
CA SER A 147 11.16 -15.45 27.08
C SER A 147 10.95 -16.90 26.69
N VAL A 148 10.90 -17.17 25.39
CA VAL A 148 10.60 -18.51 24.84
C VAL A 148 11.78 -19.02 24.03
N PRO A 149 12.35 -20.20 24.33
CA PRO A 149 13.46 -20.78 23.56
C PRO A 149 12.96 -21.42 22.27
N MET A 150 12.43 -20.58 21.34
CA MET A 150 11.71 -21.02 20.15
C MET A 150 12.56 -21.89 19.22
N THR A 151 13.86 -21.54 19.07
CA THR A 151 14.77 -22.29 18.20
C THR A 151 15.04 -23.68 18.78
N THR A 152 15.34 -23.78 20.06
CA THR A 152 15.57 -25.06 20.76
C THR A 152 14.35 -25.97 20.71
N LEU A 153 13.17 -25.42 21.00
CA LEU A 153 11.90 -26.16 20.96
C LEU A 153 11.54 -26.63 19.55
N THR A 154 11.80 -25.79 18.54
CA THR A 154 11.59 -26.17 17.13
C THR A 154 12.53 -27.29 16.71
N LEU A 155 13.83 -27.21 17.05
CA LEU A 155 14.81 -28.25 16.73
C LEU A 155 14.42 -29.59 17.36
N GLY A 156 13.99 -29.58 18.64
CA GLY A 156 13.48 -30.78 19.30
C GLY A 156 12.25 -31.38 18.62
N ALA A 157 11.32 -30.56 18.15
CA ALA A 157 10.10 -31.01 17.48
C ALA A 157 10.40 -31.70 16.12
N VAL A 158 11.42 -31.26 15.38
CA VAL A 158 11.77 -31.80 14.05
C VAL A 158 12.84 -32.91 14.09
N GLU A 159 13.37 -33.22 15.26
CA GLU A 159 14.38 -34.30 15.42
C GLU A 159 13.87 -35.66 14.93
N SER A 160 12.59 -35.96 15.19
CA SER A 160 11.95 -37.22 14.82
C SER A 160 11.93 -37.52 13.32
N ILE A 161 11.99 -36.50 12.48
CA ILE A 161 12.02 -36.65 11.00
C ILE A 161 13.43 -36.55 10.42
N GLY A 162 14.46 -36.41 11.25
CA GLY A 162 15.84 -36.29 10.79
C GLY A 162 16.14 -35.01 10.01
N ALA A 163 15.38 -33.95 10.25
CA ALA A 163 15.57 -32.66 9.59
C ALA A 163 16.97 -32.08 9.88
N THR A 164 17.56 -31.41 8.88
CA THR A 164 18.83 -30.74 9.12
C THR A 164 18.66 -29.61 10.12
N LYS A 165 19.71 -29.30 10.90
CA LYS A 165 19.69 -28.16 11.83
C LYS A 165 19.26 -26.87 11.14
N LYS A 166 19.72 -26.64 9.91
CA LYS A 166 19.39 -25.46 9.12
C LYS A 166 17.88 -25.38 8.76
N ASP A 167 17.27 -26.52 8.43
CA ASP A 167 15.85 -26.56 8.07
C ASP A 167 14.98 -26.40 9.32
N GLY A 168 15.39 -26.96 10.47
CA GLY A 168 14.75 -26.72 11.75
C GLY A 168 14.83 -25.27 12.19
N GLU A 169 16.01 -24.63 12.13
CA GLU A 169 16.17 -23.22 12.44
C GLU A 169 15.30 -22.31 11.55
N ARG A 170 15.06 -22.69 10.30
CA ARG A 170 14.18 -21.95 9.38
C ARG A 170 12.70 -22.09 9.71
N ALA A 171 12.30 -23.17 10.38
CA ALA A 171 10.91 -23.42 10.74
C ALA A 171 10.48 -22.72 12.05
N LYS A 172 11.37 -22.04 12.77
CA LYS A 172 11.08 -21.37 14.06
C LYS A 172 9.98 -20.30 13.97
N ASN A 173 9.78 -19.70 12.79
CA ASN A 173 8.68 -18.78 12.53
C ASN A 173 7.31 -19.48 12.60
N MET A 174 7.21 -20.74 12.19
CA MET A 174 5.98 -21.53 12.33
C MET A 174 5.70 -21.86 13.81
N PHE A 175 6.72 -22.04 14.64
CA PHE A 175 6.53 -22.17 16.08
C PHE A 175 5.88 -20.89 16.65
N ALA A 176 6.40 -19.71 16.30
CA ALA A 176 5.81 -18.45 16.72
C ALA A 176 4.35 -18.31 16.25
N LEU A 177 4.05 -18.69 15.00
CA LEU A 177 2.69 -18.73 14.48
C LEU A 177 1.79 -19.67 15.31
N GLY A 178 2.24 -20.88 15.61
CA GLY A 178 1.47 -21.85 16.40
C GLY A 178 1.15 -21.34 17.79
N LEU A 179 2.11 -20.72 18.46
CA LEU A 179 1.93 -20.12 19.78
C LEU A 179 0.87 -18.99 19.76
N LEU A 180 0.96 -18.09 18.78
CA LEU A 180 -0.02 -17.01 18.63
C LEU A 180 -1.41 -17.54 18.24
N SER A 181 -1.47 -18.56 17.37
CA SER A 181 -2.72 -19.21 16.99
C SER A 181 -3.43 -19.83 18.20
N TRP A 182 -2.67 -20.47 19.08
CA TRP A 182 -3.21 -20.96 20.37
C TRP A 182 -3.69 -19.79 21.25
N MET A 183 -2.88 -18.77 21.41
CA MET A 183 -3.19 -17.63 22.29
C MET A 183 -4.48 -16.92 21.88
N TYR A 184 -4.76 -16.83 20.58
CA TYR A 184 -5.95 -16.18 20.02
C TYR A 184 -7.03 -17.17 19.54
N GLY A 185 -6.92 -18.45 19.89
CA GLY A 185 -7.91 -19.47 19.55
C GLY A 185 -8.09 -19.71 18.05
N ARG A 186 -7.00 -19.57 17.26
CA ARG A 186 -7.02 -19.74 15.79
C ARG A 186 -6.72 -21.17 15.40
N PRO A 187 -7.56 -21.87 14.60
CA PRO A 187 -7.27 -23.24 14.17
C PRO A 187 -6.06 -23.27 13.22
N VAL A 188 -5.10 -24.15 13.47
CA VAL A 188 -3.87 -24.27 12.66
C VAL A 188 -4.01 -25.16 11.42
N THR A 189 -5.16 -25.80 11.23
CA THR A 189 -5.38 -26.79 10.15
C THR A 189 -5.23 -26.20 8.75
N THR A 190 -5.67 -24.98 8.54
CA THR A 190 -5.54 -24.27 7.26
C THR A 190 -4.10 -23.88 6.96
N SER A 191 -3.35 -23.47 7.98
CA SER A 191 -1.91 -23.20 7.86
C SER A 191 -1.12 -24.48 7.59
N GLU A 192 -1.48 -25.62 8.18
CA GLU A 192 -0.87 -26.91 7.85
C GLU A 192 -1.12 -27.30 6.38
N ALA A 193 -2.36 -27.17 5.91
CA ALA A 193 -2.70 -27.47 4.51
C ALA A 193 -1.92 -26.58 3.54
N PHE A 194 -1.87 -25.30 3.80
CA PHE A 194 -1.10 -24.34 2.99
C PHE A 194 0.41 -24.67 2.97
N VAL A 195 0.99 -24.99 4.11
CA VAL A 195 2.42 -25.35 4.20
C VAL A 195 2.71 -26.60 3.37
N ARG A 196 1.85 -27.62 3.44
CA ARG A 196 1.99 -28.85 2.64
C ARG A 196 1.87 -28.57 1.14
N GLU A 197 0.95 -27.72 0.73
CA GLU A 197 0.79 -27.30 -0.67
C GLU A 197 1.99 -26.47 -1.15
N LYS A 198 2.38 -25.45 -0.40
CA LYS A 198 3.50 -24.55 -0.75
C LYS A 198 4.82 -25.28 -0.90
N PHE A 199 5.07 -26.25 -0.06
CA PHE A 199 6.29 -27.06 -0.06
C PHE A 199 6.08 -28.47 -0.64
N ALA A 200 5.06 -28.68 -1.48
CA ALA A 200 4.74 -29.99 -2.06
C ALA A 200 5.93 -30.66 -2.76
N ARG A 201 6.85 -29.86 -3.34
CA ARG A 201 8.07 -30.36 -3.98
C ARG A 201 9.22 -30.70 -2.99
N LYS A 202 9.04 -30.42 -1.70
CA LYS A 202 10.02 -30.63 -0.63
C LYS A 202 9.28 -31.06 0.64
N PRO A 203 8.77 -32.30 0.67
CA PRO A 203 7.89 -32.77 1.73
C PRO A 203 8.57 -32.79 3.12
N GLU A 204 9.88 -32.96 3.19
CA GLU A 204 10.66 -32.85 4.43
C GLU A 204 10.61 -31.44 5.03
N ILE A 205 10.64 -30.40 4.19
CA ILE A 205 10.49 -29.01 4.64
C ILE A 205 9.05 -28.74 5.06
N ALA A 206 8.06 -29.26 4.32
CA ALA A 206 6.66 -29.13 4.68
C ALA A 206 6.41 -29.73 6.08
N GLU A 207 6.89 -30.97 6.32
CA GLU A 207 6.68 -31.64 7.60
C GLU A 207 7.42 -30.94 8.75
N ALA A 208 8.65 -30.46 8.55
CA ALA A 208 9.36 -29.66 9.56
C ALA A 208 8.57 -28.41 9.97
N ASN A 209 7.99 -27.68 9.02
CA ASN A 209 7.17 -26.50 9.32
C ASN A 209 5.86 -26.86 10.05
N VAL A 210 5.20 -27.98 9.68
CA VAL A 210 3.99 -28.45 10.36
C VAL A 210 4.30 -28.88 11.80
N LEU A 211 5.40 -29.61 12.03
CA LEU A 211 5.82 -30.00 13.38
C LEU A 211 6.16 -28.79 14.24
N ALA A 212 6.86 -27.80 13.68
CA ALA A 212 7.15 -26.55 14.37
C ALA A 212 5.86 -25.77 14.76
N LEU A 213 4.89 -25.70 13.84
CA LEU A 213 3.59 -25.06 14.08
C LEU A 213 2.85 -25.73 15.24
N ARG A 214 2.76 -27.07 15.23
CA ARG A 214 2.14 -27.85 16.28
C ARG A 214 2.88 -27.73 17.62
N ALA A 215 4.21 -27.69 17.58
CA ALA A 215 5.03 -27.52 18.79
C ALA A 215 4.75 -26.16 19.45
N GLY A 216 4.61 -25.08 18.67
CA GLY A 216 4.23 -23.75 19.17
C GLY A 216 2.85 -23.75 19.81
N TRP A 217 1.85 -24.36 19.16
CA TRP A 217 0.51 -24.54 19.72
C TRP A 217 0.54 -25.31 21.05
N ASN A 218 1.16 -26.48 21.05
CA ASN A 218 1.26 -27.33 22.24
C ASN A 218 2.04 -26.66 23.38
N TYR A 219 3.06 -25.86 23.06
CA TYR A 219 3.79 -25.07 24.05
C TYR A 219 2.86 -24.09 24.77
N GLY A 220 2.02 -23.37 24.03
CA GLY A 220 1.02 -22.49 24.63
C GLY A 220 0.03 -23.24 25.53
N GLU A 221 -0.43 -24.44 25.11
CA GLU A 221 -1.39 -25.25 25.83
C GLU A 221 -0.81 -25.89 27.11
N THR A 222 0.46 -26.25 27.09
CA THR A 222 1.09 -27.04 28.15
C THR A 222 1.91 -26.23 29.14
N THR A 223 2.25 -24.99 28.81
CA THR A 223 3.05 -24.13 29.69
C THR A 223 2.17 -23.22 30.55
N GLU A 224 2.53 -23.02 31.80
CA GLU A 224 1.88 -22.05 32.69
C GLU A 224 2.31 -20.59 32.41
N ALA A 225 3.26 -20.39 31.48
CA ALA A 225 3.74 -19.06 31.13
C ALA A 225 2.67 -18.15 30.49
N PHE A 226 1.61 -18.74 29.91
CA PHE A 226 0.49 -18.04 29.28
C PHE A 226 -0.81 -18.38 29.99
N ALA A 227 -1.12 -17.64 31.06
CA ALA A 227 -2.31 -17.90 31.88
C ALA A 227 -3.62 -17.45 31.22
N THR A 228 -3.58 -16.67 30.14
CA THR A 228 -4.76 -16.08 29.50
C THR A 228 -4.72 -16.31 27.99
N THR A 229 -5.84 -16.79 27.45
CA THR A 229 -6.11 -16.78 26.00
C THR A 229 -7.07 -15.64 25.66
N TYR A 230 -7.02 -15.19 24.42
CA TYR A 230 -7.84 -14.07 23.95
C TYR A 230 -8.80 -14.52 22.87
N GLU A 231 -9.94 -13.86 22.80
CA GLU A 231 -10.95 -14.08 21.77
C GLU A 231 -11.33 -12.73 21.15
N VAL A 232 -11.17 -12.61 19.84
CA VAL A 232 -11.75 -11.54 19.04
C VAL A 232 -12.93 -12.13 18.28
N ALA A 233 -14.14 -11.63 18.54
CA ALA A 233 -15.35 -12.12 17.89
C ALA A 233 -15.35 -11.79 16.38
N PRO A 234 -16.16 -12.46 15.55
CA PRO A 234 -16.37 -12.07 14.16
C PRO A 234 -16.90 -10.64 14.05
N ALA A 235 -16.43 -9.89 13.06
CA ALA A 235 -16.93 -8.56 12.76
C ALA A 235 -18.29 -8.62 12.05
N LYS A 236 -19.08 -7.57 12.20
CA LYS A 236 -20.37 -7.43 11.52
C LYS A 236 -20.14 -6.82 10.14
N LEU A 237 -19.57 -7.60 9.22
CA LEU A 237 -19.39 -7.21 7.84
C LEU A 237 -20.70 -7.31 7.05
N GLU A 238 -20.84 -6.50 5.99
CA GLU A 238 -21.96 -6.63 5.05
C GLU A 238 -22.01 -8.03 4.44
N PRO A 239 -23.18 -8.62 4.23
CA PRO A 239 -23.29 -9.95 3.62
C PRO A 239 -22.63 -10.01 2.24
N GLY A 240 -21.84 -11.05 2.00
CA GLY A 240 -21.13 -11.23 0.72
C GLY A 240 -20.04 -12.28 0.80
N GLU A 241 -19.40 -12.50 -0.35
CA GLU A 241 -18.19 -13.30 -0.43
C GLU A 241 -16.97 -12.38 -0.32
N TYR A 242 -16.06 -12.73 0.59
CA TYR A 242 -14.88 -11.93 0.88
C TYR A 242 -13.58 -12.67 0.56
N ARG A 243 -12.61 -11.90 0.15
CA ARG A 243 -11.24 -12.35 -0.01
C ARG A 243 -10.29 -11.36 0.65
N GLN A 244 -9.28 -11.87 1.34
CA GLN A 244 -8.14 -11.05 1.76
C GLN A 244 -7.33 -10.64 0.53
N ILE A 245 -7.14 -9.33 0.32
CA ILE A 245 -6.48 -8.82 -0.89
C ILE A 245 -5.46 -7.73 -0.57
N SER A 246 -4.29 -7.78 -1.24
CA SER A 246 -3.33 -6.67 -1.22
C SER A 246 -3.62 -5.67 -2.34
N GLY A 247 -3.16 -4.42 -2.19
CA GLY A 247 -3.42 -3.39 -3.18
C GLY A 247 -2.88 -3.72 -4.57
N ASN A 248 -1.67 -4.26 -4.68
CA ASN A 248 -1.12 -4.69 -5.97
C ASN A 248 -1.93 -5.82 -6.61
N THR A 249 -2.44 -6.76 -5.82
CA THR A 249 -3.31 -7.84 -6.32
C THR A 249 -4.67 -7.30 -6.75
N ALA A 250 -5.28 -6.42 -5.96
CA ALA A 250 -6.56 -5.79 -6.29
C ALA A 250 -6.46 -4.96 -7.56
N LEU A 251 -5.37 -4.20 -7.73
CA LEU A 251 -5.09 -3.43 -8.94
C LEU A 251 -4.97 -4.33 -10.17
N ALA A 252 -4.23 -5.44 -10.05
CA ALA A 252 -4.10 -6.41 -11.13
C ALA A 252 -5.47 -7.01 -11.52
N TYR A 253 -6.32 -7.34 -10.54
CA TYR A 253 -7.67 -7.84 -10.79
C TYR A 253 -8.56 -6.78 -11.45
N GLY A 254 -8.47 -5.52 -11.01
CA GLY A 254 -9.18 -4.41 -11.63
C GLY A 254 -8.82 -4.20 -13.10
N LEU A 255 -7.53 -4.34 -13.44
CA LEU A 255 -7.06 -4.27 -14.84
C LEU A 255 -7.60 -5.45 -15.67
N VAL A 256 -7.63 -6.67 -15.13
CA VAL A 256 -8.24 -7.83 -15.81
C VAL A 256 -9.73 -7.58 -16.04
N ALA A 257 -10.45 -7.14 -15.01
CA ALA A 257 -11.87 -6.81 -15.08
C ALA A 257 -12.14 -5.72 -16.13
N ALA A 258 -11.33 -4.66 -16.17
CA ALA A 258 -11.43 -3.58 -17.16
C ALA A 258 -11.26 -4.09 -18.59
N GLY A 259 -10.30 -5.00 -18.82
CA GLY A 259 -10.13 -5.64 -20.14
C GLY A 259 -11.34 -6.46 -20.57
N GLN A 260 -11.97 -7.17 -19.63
CA GLN A 260 -13.20 -7.93 -19.89
C GLN A 260 -14.39 -7.02 -20.16
N LEU A 261 -14.59 -5.96 -19.36
CA LEU A 261 -15.64 -4.95 -19.57
C LEU A 261 -15.47 -4.18 -20.88
N ALA A 262 -14.22 -3.98 -21.34
CA ALA A 262 -13.93 -3.31 -22.61
C ALA A 262 -13.87 -4.26 -23.81
N GLY A 263 -13.97 -5.58 -23.62
CA GLY A 263 -13.79 -6.57 -24.68
C GLY A 263 -12.43 -6.48 -25.38
N THR A 264 -11.39 -5.96 -24.72
CA THR A 264 -10.07 -5.72 -25.31
C THR A 264 -8.94 -6.43 -24.55
N GLN A 265 -7.82 -6.67 -25.26
CA GLN A 265 -6.63 -7.24 -24.62
C GLN A 265 -6.01 -6.24 -23.66
N VAL A 266 -5.60 -6.72 -22.47
CA VAL A 266 -4.73 -5.96 -21.56
C VAL A 266 -3.28 -6.29 -21.86
N VAL A 267 -2.46 -5.28 -22.14
CA VAL A 267 -1.02 -5.45 -22.38
C VAL A 267 -0.23 -4.67 -21.36
N LEU A 268 0.40 -5.37 -20.42
CA LEU A 268 1.33 -4.77 -19.47
C LEU A 268 2.75 -4.79 -20.03
N GLY A 269 3.30 -3.62 -20.39
CA GLY A 269 4.70 -3.42 -20.67
C GLY A 269 5.40 -2.78 -19.47
N SER A 270 6.29 -3.51 -18.77
CA SER A 270 6.86 -3.04 -17.52
C SER A 270 8.30 -3.51 -17.30
N TYR A 271 9.02 -2.78 -16.46
CA TYR A 271 10.30 -3.17 -15.88
C TYR A 271 10.15 -3.37 -14.38
N PRO A 272 10.67 -4.47 -13.79
CA PRO A 272 10.51 -4.75 -12.38
C PRO A 272 11.13 -3.67 -11.48
N ILE A 273 10.34 -3.12 -10.58
CA ILE A 273 10.75 -2.14 -9.58
C ILE A 273 9.94 -2.29 -8.29
N THR A 274 10.60 -2.24 -7.13
CA THR A 274 9.94 -2.24 -5.83
C THR A 274 9.22 -0.90 -5.60
N PRO A 275 7.94 -0.88 -5.13
CA PRO A 275 7.10 -2.01 -4.76
C PRO A 275 6.11 -2.49 -5.86
N ALA A 276 6.23 -2.03 -7.11
CA ALA A 276 5.27 -2.27 -8.19
C ALA A 276 5.38 -3.66 -8.87
N SER A 277 6.46 -4.43 -8.61
CA SER A 277 6.74 -5.69 -9.32
C SER A 277 5.66 -6.75 -9.18
N ASP A 278 4.92 -6.75 -8.06
CA ASP A 278 3.88 -7.75 -7.81
C ASP A 278 2.70 -7.62 -8.77
N ILE A 279 2.45 -6.44 -9.35
CA ILE A 279 1.44 -6.23 -10.40
C ILE A 279 1.80 -7.07 -11.64
N LEU A 280 3.06 -7.04 -12.06
CA LEU A 280 3.55 -7.86 -13.18
C LEU A 280 3.44 -9.35 -12.86
N HIS A 281 3.87 -9.76 -11.66
CA HIS A 281 3.80 -11.15 -11.23
C HIS A 281 2.36 -11.66 -11.18
N GLU A 282 1.43 -10.84 -10.69
CA GLU A 282 0.02 -11.22 -10.61
C GLU A 282 -0.61 -11.32 -11.99
N LEU A 283 -0.51 -10.30 -12.83
CA LEU A 283 -1.07 -10.28 -14.17
C LEU A 283 -0.56 -11.41 -15.06
N SER A 284 0.68 -11.86 -14.87
CA SER A 284 1.27 -12.96 -15.65
C SER A 284 0.52 -14.29 -15.51
N LYS A 285 -0.33 -14.43 -14.49
CA LYS A 285 -1.15 -15.62 -14.23
C LYS A 285 -2.43 -15.66 -15.07
N TYR A 286 -2.89 -14.52 -15.61
CA TYR A 286 -4.23 -14.36 -16.21
C TYR A 286 -4.25 -14.33 -17.74
N LYS A 287 -3.38 -15.12 -18.37
CA LYS A 287 -3.32 -15.26 -19.84
C LYS A 287 -4.65 -15.70 -20.46
N ASN A 288 -5.42 -16.52 -19.74
CA ASN A 288 -6.75 -17.00 -20.14
C ASN A 288 -7.82 -15.90 -20.14
N PHE A 289 -7.55 -14.73 -19.55
CA PHE A 289 -8.39 -13.52 -19.60
C PHE A 289 -7.89 -12.49 -20.62
N ASN A 290 -7.18 -12.94 -21.65
CA ASN A 290 -6.63 -12.08 -22.70
C ASN A 290 -5.64 -11.03 -22.16
N VAL A 291 -4.82 -11.41 -21.16
CA VAL A 291 -3.76 -10.58 -20.60
C VAL A 291 -2.40 -10.98 -21.17
N LEU A 292 -1.67 -10.01 -21.72
CA LEU A 292 -0.29 -10.16 -22.15
C LEU A 292 0.63 -9.35 -21.23
N THR A 293 1.68 -9.98 -20.70
CA THR A 293 2.70 -9.30 -19.92
C THR A 293 4.04 -9.33 -20.66
N PHE A 294 4.66 -8.17 -20.77
CA PHE A 294 5.97 -7.99 -21.38
C PHE A 294 6.92 -7.34 -20.39
N GLN A 295 7.93 -8.10 -19.94
CA GLN A 295 9.00 -7.58 -19.11
C GLN A 295 10.09 -7.00 -20.03
N ALA A 296 10.26 -5.69 -19.98
CA ALA A 296 11.24 -4.95 -20.76
C ALA A 296 12.61 -4.91 -20.07
N GLU A 297 13.63 -4.48 -20.81
CA GLU A 297 14.99 -4.24 -20.28
C GLU A 297 15.12 -2.98 -19.43
N ASP A 298 14.22 -2.01 -19.61
CA ASP A 298 14.13 -0.77 -18.82
C ASP A 298 12.71 -0.17 -18.85
N GLU A 299 12.52 0.93 -18.13
CA GLU A 299 11.24 1.63 -18.03
C GLU A 299 10.78 2.25 -19.34
N ILE A 300 11.72 2.72 -20.19
CA ILE A 300 11.44 3.39 -21.46
C ILE A 300 10.88 2.36 -22.45
N ALA A 301 11.54 1.20 -22.57
CA ALA A 301 11.08 0.10 -23.41
C ALA A 301 9.72 -0.44 -22.92
N GLY A 302 9.51 -0.51 -21.58
CA GLY A 302 8.25 -0.95 -20.98
C GLY A 302 7.06 -0.10 -21.40
N ILE A 303 7.13 1.21 -21.24
CA ILE A 303 6.05 2.12 -21.64
C ILE A 303 5.90 2.19 -23.17
N GLY A 304 7.01 2.10 -23.92
CA GLY A 304 6.98 2.07 -25.37
C GLY A 304 6.17 0.88 -25.91
N ALA A 305 6.39 -0.32 -25.31
CA ALA A 305 5.61 -1.51 -25.64
C ALA A 305 4.10 -1.35 -25.30
N ALA A 306 3.79 -0.78 -24.12
CA ALA A 306 2.40 -0.52 -23.71
C ALA A 306 1.71 0.48 -24.64
N LEU A 307 2.37 1.58 -25.02
CA LEU A 307 1.83 2.58 -25.92
C LEU A 307 1.64 2.02 -27.34
N GLY A 308 2.58 1.20 -27.83
CA GLY A 308 2.45 0.50 -29.10
C GLY A 308 1.29 -0.45 -29.12
N ALA A 309 1.06 -1.22 -28.04
CA ALA A 309 -0.09 -2.08 -27.88
C ALA A 309 -1.40 -1.28 -27.87
N SER A 310 -1.42 -0.13 -27.20
CA SER A 310 -2.56 0.78 -27.19
C SER A 310 -2.92 1.29 -28.59
N TYR A 311 -1.92 1.66 -29.39
CA TYR A 311 -2.13 2.00 -30.79
C TYR A 311 -2.73 0.83 -31.59
N GLY A 312 -2.33 -0.40 -31.24
CA GLY A 312 -2.88 -1.64 -31.81
C GLY A 312 -4.30 -2.02 -31.35
N GLY A 313 -4.96 -1.20 -30.54
CA GLY A 313 -6.33 -1.43 -30.03
C GLY A 313 -6.41 -2.20 -28.71
N ALA A 314 -5.30 -2.43 -28.04
CA ALA A 314 -5.28 -3.01 -26.69
C ALA A 314 -5.41 -1.93 -25.60
N LEU A 315 -5.70 -2.32 -24.37
CA LEU A 315 -5.51 -1.48 -23.20
C LEU A 315 -4.04 -1.57 -22.77
N GLY A 316 -3.24 -0.55 -23.12
CA GLY A 316 -1.85 -0.44 -22.74
C GLY A 316 -1.70 -0.04 -21.27
N VAL A 317 -0.89 -0.78 -20.52
CA VAL A 317 -0.62 -0.54 -19.10
C VAL A 317 0.87 -0.61 -18.85
N THR A 318 1.40 0.25 -17.98
CA THR A 318 2.75 0.14 -17.43
C THR A 318 2.72 0.38 -15.94
N SER A 319 3.49 -0.39 -15.16
CA SER A 319 3.62 -0.20 -13.72
C SER A 319 5.04 0.19 -13.35
N THR A 320 5.17 1.12 -12.38
CA THR A 320 6.46 1.65 -11.96
C THR A 320 6.37 2.29 -10.55
N SER A 321 7.41 3.03 -10.19
CA SER A 321 7.52 3.91 -9.03
C SER A 321 8.13 5.24 -9.49
N GLY A 322 8.18 6.26 -8.66
CA GLY A 322 8.60 7.62 -9.00
C GLY A 322 9.82 7.75 -9.94
N PRO A 323 10.94 7.05 -9.70
CA PRO A 323 12.09 7.10 -10.62
C PRO A 323 11.74 6.66 -12.04
N GLY A 324 10.89 5.63 -12.17
CA GLY A 324 10.47 5.15 -13.47
C GLY A 324 9.45 6.08 -14.16
N VAL A 325 8.61 6.80 -13.40
CA VAL A 325 7.74 7.86 -13.98
C VAL A 325 8.60 8.93 -14.65
N SER A 326 9.72 9.32 -14.01
CA SER A 326 10.68 10.27 -14.60
C SER A 326 11.23 9.79 -15.94
N LEU A 327 11.61 8.51 -16.05
CA LEU A 327 12.12 7.91 -17.28
C LEU A 327 11.05 7.75 -18.37
N LYS A 328 9.79 7.62 -17.97
CA LYS A 328 8.63 7.42 -18.86
C LYS A 328 8.03 8.75 -19.39
N SER A 329 8.47 9.90 -18.90
CA SER A 329 7.82 11.20 -19.13
C SER A 329 7.65 11.54 -20.61
N GLU A 330 8.62 11.21 -21.48
CA GLU A 330 8.53 11.45 -22.93
C GLU A 330 7.42 10.60 -23.57
N PHE A 331 7.32 9.31 -23.24
CA PHE A 331 6.26 8.47 -23.79
C PHE A 331 4.87 8.85 -23.25
N ILE A 332 4.77 9.38 -22.03
CA ILE A 332 3.50 9.94 -21.51
C ILE A 332 3.13 11.18 -22.34
N GLY A 333 4.10 12.06 -22.65
CA GLY A 333 3.90 13.19 -23.55
C GLY A 333 3.48 12.76 -24.97
N LEU A 334 4.11 11.70 -25.50
CA LEU A 334 3.72 11.12 -26.79
C LEU A 334 2.30 10.56 -26.75
N ALA A 335 1.89 9.91 -25.66
CA ALA A 335 0.51 9.42 -25.49
C ALA A 335 -0.51 10.57 -25.47
N VAL A 336 -0.19 11.70 -24.84
CA VAL A 336 -1.00 12.93 -24.89
C VAL A 336 -1.10 13.46 -26.32
N MET A 337 0.02 13.49 -27.05
CA MET A 337 0.10 14.03 -28.40
C MET A 337 -0.63 13.16 -29.43
N THR A 338 -0.54 11.85 -29.28
CA THR A 338 -1.21 10.87 -30.14
C THR A 338 -2.64 10.55 -29.70
N GLU A 339 -3.02 11.04 -28.52
CA GLU A 339 -4.32 10.81 -27.90
C GLU A 339 -4.67 9.31 -27.88
N LEU A 340 -3.81 8.53 -27.24
CA LEU A 340 -3.95 7.09 -27.05
C LEU A 340 -4.27 6.77 -25.59
N PRO A 341 -5.14 5.78 -25.34
CA PRO A 341 -5.39 5.29 -23.99
C PRO A 341 -4.12 4.64 -23.44
N LEU A 342 -3.73 5.00 -22.23
CA LEU A 342 -2.60 4.40 -21.55
C LEU A 342 -2.80 4.51 -20.05
N ILE A 343 -2.55 3.45 -19.29
CA ILE A 343 -2.55 3.52 -17.82
C ILE A 343 -1.09 3.44 -17.34
N VAL A 344 -0.68 4.43 -16.56
CA VAL A 344 0.62 4.46 -15.89
C VAL A 344 0.37 4.32 -14.39
N VAL A 345 0.65 3.15 -13.84
CA VAL A 345 0.54 2.89 -12.41
C VAL A 345 1.83 3.31 -11.74
N ASP A 346 1.74 4.27 -10.83
CA ASP A 346 2.83 4.72 -9.99
C ASP A 346 2.61 4.28 -8.55
N VAL A 347 3.38 3.28 -8.12
CA VAL A 347 3.42 2.84 -6.73
C VAL A 347 4.51 3.64 -6.02
N GLN A 348 4.11 4.74 -5.41
CA GLN A 348 5.01 5.74 -4.83
C GLN A 348 5.85 5.18 -3.67
N ARG A 349 7.09 5.62 -3.58
CA ARG A 349 8.04 5.28 -2.52
C ARG A 349 8.90 6.49 -2.17
N GLY A 350 9.61 6.41 -1.04
CA GLY A 350 10.53 7.48 -0.63
C GLY A 350 11.60 7.76 -1.67
N GLY A 351 11.67 9.00 -2.12
CA GLY A 351 12.60 9.55 -3.10
C GLY A 351 13.65 10.46 -2.45
N PRO A 352 14.42 11.25 -3.27
CA PRO A 352 14.53 11.19 -4.73
C PRO A 352 15.42 10.03 -5.23
N SER A 353 15.40 9.78 -6.57
CA SER A 353 16.12 8.69 -7.23
C SER A 353 15.77 7.32 -6.64
N THR A 354 16.74 6.47 -6.35
CA THR A 354 16.48 5.17 -5.69
C THR A 354 15.87 5.34 -4.31
N GLY A 355 16.25 6.38 -3.59
CA GLY A 355 15.69 6.78 -2.31
C GLY A 355 15.58 5.66 -1.27
N LEU A 356 14.37 5.44 -0.80
CA LEU A 356 14.00 4.40 0.15
C LEU A 356 13.07 3.37 -0.51
N PRO A 357 13.59 2.36 -1.23
CA PRO A 357 12.79 1.52 -2.14
C PRO A 357 11.63 0.78 -1.49
N THR A 358 11.73 0.48 -0.21
CA THR A 358 10.74 -0.29 0.56
C THR A 358 9.86 0.58 1.47
N LYS A 359 10.01 1.90 1.40
CA LYS A 359 9.32 2.85 2.28
C LYS A 359 8.31 3.67 1.52
N THR A 360 7.14 3.88 2.14
CA THR A 360 6.01 4.57 1.52
C THR A 360 6.14 6.09 1.63
N GLU A 361 5.80 6.80 0.57
CA GLU A 361 5.58 8.24 0.51
C GLU A 361 4.51 8.57 -0.53
N GLN A 362 4.06 9.84 -0.59
CA GLN A 362 3.12 10.39 -1.58
C GLN A 362 3.79 11.58 -2.30
N ALA A 363 5.07 11.43 -2.69
CA ALA A 363 5.90 12.54 -3.12
C ALA A 363 5.94 12.76 -4.65
N ASP A 364 5.20 11.98 -5.43
CA ASP A 364 5.24 12.00 -6.89
C ASP A 364 4.07 12.78 -7.53
N LEU A 365 3.18 13.43 -6.74
CA LEU A 365 2.00 14.12 -7.27
C LEU A 365 2.36 15.26 -8.24
N LEU A 366 3.30 16.15 -7.88
CA LEU A 366 3.69 17.24 -8.78
C LEU A 366 4.38 16.71 -10.04
N GLN A 367 5.12 15.61 -9.94
CA GLN A 367 5.69 14.94 -11.10
C GLN A 367 4.59 14.35 -11.99
N ALA A 368 3.59 13.70 -11.41
CA ALA A 368 2.44 13.16 -12.13
C ALA A 368 1.65 14.27 -12.84
N MET A 369 1.49 15.43 -12.19
CA MET A 369 0.75 16.57 -12.74
C MET A 369 1.55 17.31 -13.84
N PHE A 370 2.84 17.58 -13.62
CA PHE A 370 3.61 18.54 -14.42
C PHE A 370 4.97 18.03 -14.92
N GLY A 371 5.34 16.78 -14.63
CA GLY A 371 6.67 16.22 -14.94
C GLY A 371 6.91 15.87 -16.41
N ARG A 372 6.36 16.64 -17.34
CA ARG A 372 6.54 16.47 -18.80
C ARG A 372 6.90 17.80 -19.46
N ASN A 373 7.44 17.74 -20.66
CA ASN A 373 7.67 18.95 -21.45
C ASN A 373 6.37 19.47 -22.08
N GLY A 374 6.27 20.77 -22.25
CA GLY A 374 5.13 21.46 -22.87
C GLY A 374 3.85 21.40 -22.02
N GLU A 375 2.75 21.89 -22.60
CA GLU A 375 1.40 21.78 -22.02
C GLU A 375 0.84 20.37 -22.28
N SER A 376 1.04 19.50 -21.31
CA SER A 376 0.77 18.06 -21.44
C SER A 376 -0.18 17.57 -20.33
N PRO A 377 -1.48 17.92 -20.41
CA PRO A 377 -2.45 17.56 -19.37
C PRO A 377 -2.75 16.06 -19.39
N VAL A 378 -2.89 15.47 -18.21
CA VAL A 378 -3.22 14.06 -18.02
C VAL A 378 -4.23 13.89 -16.90
N ALA A 379 -5.02 12.82 -16.94
CA ALA A 379 -5.84 12.45 -15.80
C ALA A 379 -4.97 11.84 -14.69
N VAL A 380 -5.26 12.19 -13.42
CA VAL A 380 -4.54 11.67 -12.25
C VAL A 380 -5.55 11.19 -11.22
N LEU A 381 -5.44 9.92 -10.85
CA LEU A 381 -6.27 9.26 -9.86
C LEU A 381 -5.40 8.74 -8.70
N ALA A 382 -5.97 8.62 -7.51
CA ALA A 382 -5.30 8.01 -6.37
C ALA A 382 -6.17 6.93 -5.72
N ALA A 383 -5.59 5.75 -5.49
CA ALA A 383 -6.19 4.71 -4.68
C ALA A 383 -6.12 5.09 -3.20
N ARG A 384 -7.13 4.74 -2.40
CA ARG A 384 -7.25 5.11 -0.99
C ARG A 384 -7.01 3.95 -0.01
N SER A 385 -7.16 2.71 -0.47
CA SER A 385 -6.96 1.50 0.33
C SER A 385 -6.62 0.31 -0.56
N PRO A 386 -6.18 -0.83 0.01
CA PRO A 386 -5.88 -2.03 -0.79
C PRO A 386 -7.04 -2.52 -1.65
N SER A 387 -8.24 -2.63 -1.10
CA SER A 387 -9.42 -3.08 -1.87
C SER A 387 -9.87 -2.09 -2.93
N ASP A 388 -9.78 -0.79 -2.65
CA ASP A 388 -10.11 0.31 -3.57
C ASP A 388 -9.25 0.30 -4.84
N CYS A 389 -8.07 -0.32 -4.81
CA CYS A 389 -7.20 -0.49 -5.99
C CYS A 389 -7.92 -1.22 -7.15
N PHE A 390 -8.88 -2.11 -6.85
CA PHE A 390 -9.69 -2.76 -7.88
C PHE A 390 -10.55 -1.75 -8.63
N GLU A 391 -11.34 -0.97 -7.90
CA GLU A 391 -12.27 0.00 -8.49
C GLU A 391 -11.55 1.11 -9.24
N VAL A 392 -10.47 1.65 -8.66
CA VAL A 392 -9.74 2.74 -9.28
C VAL A 392 -8.99 2.29 -10.55
N ALA A 393 -8.61 1.02 -10.66
CA ALA A 393 -8.04 0.46 -11.88
C ALA A 393 -9.06 0.36 -13.00
N VAL A 394 -10.30 -0.06 -12.70
CA VAL A 394 -11.41 -0.07 -13.68
C VAL A 394 -11.75 1.35 -14.10
N GLU A 395 -11.81 2.30 -13.16
CA GLU A 395 -12.08 3.70 -13.45
C GLU A 395 -10.98 4.35 -14.30
N ALA A 396 -9.70 4.04 -14.04
CA ALA A 396 -8.59 4.49 -14.87
C ALA A 396 -8.72 3.98 -16.32
N ALA A 397 -9.15 2.74 -16.50
CA ALA A 397 -9.40 2.17 -17.82
C ALA A 397 -10.58 2.84 -18.52
N ARG A 398 -11.70 3.07 -17.81
CA ARG A 398 -12.85 3.82 -18.34
C ARG A 398 -12.42 5.19 -18.86
N ILE A 399 -11.69 5.95 -18.05
CA ILE A 399 -11.22 7.28 -18.45
C ILE A 399 -10.26 7.17 -19.65
N ALA A 400 -9.27 6.28 -19.59
CA ALA A 400 -8.28 6.14 -20.67
C ALA A 400 -8.93 5.80 -22.01
N LEU A 401 -9.86 4.84 -22.04
CA LEU A 401 -10.52 4.39 -23.26
C LEU A 401 -11.55 5.40 -23.77
N THR A 402 -12.41 5.94 -22.90
CA THR A 402 -13.46 6.89 -23.29
C THR A 402 -12.88 8.20 -23.79
N TYR A 403 -11.89 8.75 -23.11
CA TYR A 403 -11.31 10.06 -23.44
C TYR A 403 -10.03 9.98 -24.29
N ARG A 404 -9.53 8.76 -24.56
CA ARG A 404 -8.30 8.52 -25.35
C ARG A 404 -7.15 9.39 -24.84
N THR A 405 -6.80 9.15 -23.61
CA THR A 405 -5.79 9.93 -22.87
C THR A 405 -5.00 9.03 -21.93
N PRO A 406 -3.73 9.34 -21.65
CA PRO A 406 -3.05 8.67 -20.57
C PRO A 406 -3.66 9.03 -19.21
N VAL A 407 -3.69 8.03 -18.32
CA VAL A 407 -4.12 8.15 -16.92
C VAL A 407 -2.96 7.74 -16.02
N LEU A 408 -2.55 8.60 -15.10
CA LEU A 408 -1.65 8.23 -14.02
C LEU A 408 -2.48 7.79 -12.82
N LEU A 409 -2.24 6.55 -12.38
CA LEU A 409 -2.89 5.98 -11.21
C LEU A 409 -1.85 5.91 -10.09
N LEU A 410 -2.03 6.74 -9.07
CA LEU A 410 -1.15 6.82 -7.90
C LEU A 410 -1.61 5.83 -6.84
N SER A 411 -0.72 4.97 -6.44
CA SER A 411 -0.75 4.16 -5.24
C SER A 411 0.49 4.49 -4.42
N ASP A 412 0.74 3.80 -3.33
CA ASP A 412 1.98 3.90 -2.56
C ASP A 412 2.33 2.57 -1.89
N GLY A 413 3.51 2.49 -1.30
CA GLY A 413 4.00 1.25 -0.70
C GLY A 413 3.12 0.69 0.42
N ALA A 414 2.38 1.54 1.16
CA ALA A 414 1.48 1.11 2.22
C ALA A 414 0.23 0.44 1.64
N ILE A 415 -0.42 1.06 0.65
CA ILE A 415 -1.57 0.49 -0.06
C ILE A 415 -1.16 -0.77 -0.82
N ALA A 416 -0.08 -0.71 -1.58
CA ALA A 416 0.35 -1.78 -2.46
C ALA A 416 0.61 -3.11 -1.74
N ASN A 417 1.27 -3.04 -0.58
CA ASN A 417 1.66 -4.20 0.22
C ASN A 417 0.71 -4.51 1.37
N GLY A 418 -0.03 -3.52 1.86
CA GLY A 418 -1.09 -3.72 2.85
C GLY A 418 -2.21 -4.59 2.30
N SER A 419 -2.95 -5.25 3.19
CA SER A 419 -4.10 -6.07 2.80
C SER A 419 -5.26 -5.90 3.77
N GLU A 420 -6.47 -6.08 3.23
CA GLU A 420 -7.74 -5.96 3.94
C GLU A 420 -8.78 -6.91 3.35
N PRO A 421 -9.91 -7.19 4.00
CA PRO A 421 -11.02 -7.92 3.42
C PRO A 421 -11.62 -7.13 2.26
N TRP A 422 -11.71 -7.77 1.12
CA TRP A 422 -12.34 -7.25 -0.08
C TRP A 422 -13.60 -8.05 -0.39
N ARG A 423 -14.74 -7.39 -0.40
CA ARG A 423 -15.98 -7.99 -0.86
C ARG A 423 -15.92 -8.14 -2.37
N ILE A 424 -16.01 -9.37 -2.87
CA ILE A 424 -15.96 -9.66 -4.30
C ILE A 424 -17.17 -9.00 -4.96
N PRO A 425 -16.99 -8.08 -5.93
CA PRO A 425 -18.09 -7.40 -6.57
C PRO A 425 -18.84 -8.32 -7.55
N ASP A 426 -20.13 -8.07 -7.72
CA ASP A 426 -20.89 -8.64 -8.82
C ASP A 426 -20.54 -7.89 -10.12
N MET A 427 -19.71 -8.50 -10.95
CA MET A 427 -19.28 -7.89 -12.21
C MET A 427 -20.44 -7.69 -13.22
N GLY A 428 -21.54 -8.43 -13.07
CA GLY A 428 -22.73 -8.25 -13.92
C GLY A 428 -23.47 -6.92 -13.65
N ALA A 429 -23.17 -6.25 -12.53
CA ALA A 429 -23.72 -4.93 -12.23
C ALA A 429 -22.87 -3.76 -12.76
N TRP A 430 -21.69 -4.05 -13.32
CA TRP A 430 -20.80 -3.03 -13.87
C TRP A 430 -21.15 -2.73 -15.33
N ALA A 431 -21.09 -1.46 -15.72
CA ALA A 431 -21.30 -1.06 -17.10
C ALA A 431 -20.11 -1.47 -17.98
N ASP A 432 -20.41 -1.91 -19.19
CA ASP A 432 -19.39 -2.15 -20.21
C ASP A 432 -18.65 -0.85 -20.53
N ILE A 433 -17.38 -0.98 -20.89
CA ILE A 433 -16.54 0.12 -21.36
C ILE A 433 -16.43 0.00 -22.87
N ASP A 434 -17.07 0.89 -23.60
CA ASP A 434 -16.96 0.90 -25.06
C ASP A 434 -15.69 1.65 -25.49
N PRO A 435 -14.70 0.97 -26.12
CA PRO A 435 -13.54 1.65 -26.68
C PRO A 435 -13.87 2.46 -27.95
N ASP A 436 -15.08 2.33 -28.50
CA ASP A 436 -15.60 3.07 -29.64
C ASP A 436 -14.60 3.14 -30.82
N PHE A 437 -14.15 1.97 -31.29
CA PHE A 437 -13.26 1.87 -32.44
C PHE A 437 -14.00 2.16 -33.74
N THR A 438 -13.43 3.04 -34.56
CA THR A 438 -14.03 3.41 -35.85
C THR A 438 -14.02 2.22 -36.82
N ALA A 439 -15.20 1.84 -37.31
CA ALA A 439 -15.36 0.70 -38.17
C ALA A 439 -14.99 1.02 -39.63
N ALA A 440 -14.63 0.00 -40.42
CA ALA A 440 -14.37 0.13 -41.85
C ALA A 440 -15.59 0.73 -42.57
N GLY A 441 -15.34 1.64 -43.53
CA GLY A 441 -16.36 2.32 -44.29
C GLY A 441 -17.04 3.51 -43.62
N ALA A 442 -16.67 3.82 -42.34
CA ALA A 442 -17.12 5.04 -41.70
C ALA A 442 -16.41 6.28 -42.26
N ASP A 443 -17.04 7.45 -42.13
CA ASP A 443 -16.37 8.72 -42.36
C ASP A 443 -15.34 8.95 -41.26
N PHE A 444 -14.08 9.09 -41.65
CA PHE A 444 -12.96 9.09 -40.71
C PHE A 444 -12.01 10.27 -40.92
N ALA A 445 -11.82 11.03 -39.87
CA ALA A 445 -10.74 11.99 -39.79
C ALA A 445 -9.99 11.79 -38.48
N PRO A 446 -8.68 11.53 -38.48
CA PRO A 446 -7.93 11.04 -37.30
C PRO A 446 -8.02 11.91 -36.05
N TYR A 447 -8.30 13.21 -36.20
CA TYR A 447 -8.49 14.17 -35.12
C TYR A 447 -9.86 14.86 -35.12
N ALA A 448 -10.85 14.29 -35.84
CA ALA A 448 -12.25 14.63 -35.61
C ALA A 448 -12.63 14.18 -34.19
N ARG A 449 -13.36 15.03 -33.50
CA ARG A 449 -13.62 14.88 -32.07
C ARG A 449 -15.08 14.65 -31.76
N ASP A 450 -15.35 13.75 -30.87
CA ASP A 450 -16.64 13.67 -30.21
C ASP A 450 -16.93 14.99 -29.46
N PRO A 451 -18.12 15.59 -29.63
CA PRO A 451 -18.43 16.91 -29.07
C PRO A 451 -18.57 16.91 -27.54
N GLN A 452 -18.81 15.76 -26.93
CA GLN A 452 -19.00 15.63 -25.47
C GLN A 452 -17.70 15.30 -24.75
N THR A 453 -16.97 14.31 -25.25
CA THR A 453 -15.74 13.82 -24.62
C THR A 453 -14.47 14.50 -25.12
N LEU A 454 -14.54 15.19 -26.27
CA LEU A 454 -13.41 15.69 -27.04
C LEU A 454 -12.40 14.61 -27.44
N ALA A 455 -12.76 13.34 -27.32
CA ALA A 455 -11.96 12.22 -27.79
C ALA A 455 -11.89 12.23 -29.32
N ARG A 456 -10.70 11.98 -29.89
CA ARG A 456 -10.55 11.83 -31.33
C ARG A 456 -11.14 10.51 -31.84
N GLN A 457 -11.46 10.40 -33.13
CA GLN A 457 -11.76 9.11 -33.73
C GLN A 457 -10.56 8.17 -33.65
N PHE A 458 -10.80 6.87 -33.43
CA PHE A 458 -9.75 5.87 -33.29
C PHE A 458 -9.98 4.66 -34.17
N ALA A 459 -9.28 4.61 -35.28
CA ALA A 459 -9.21 3.41 -36.13
C ALA A 459 -8.00 2.56 -35.75
N VAL A 460 -8.24 1.28 -35.48
CA VAL A 460 -7.16 0.31 -35.19
C VAL A 460 -6.36 0.08 -36.48
N PRO A 461 -5.03 0.03 -36.47
CA PRO A 461 -4.20 -0.27 -37.63
C PRO A 461 -4.63 -1.55 -38.33
N GLY A 462 -4.76 -1.47 -39.68
CA GLY A 462 -5.29 -2.58 -40.50
C GLY A 462 -6.77 -2.48 -40.81
N THR A 463 -7.52 -1.50 -40.26
CA THR A 463 -8.90 -1.23 -40.66
C THR A 463 -8.91 -0.65 -42.08
N SER A 464 -9.52 -1.38 -43.03
CA SER A 464 -9.49 -1.05 -44.45
C SER A 464 -10.15 0.30 -44.75
N GLY A 465 -9.45 1.17 -45.49
CA GLY A 465 -9.91 2.50 -45.89
C GLY A 465 -9.77 3.57 -44.81
N LEU A 466 -9.18 3.23 -43.62
CA LEU A 466 -8.95 4.14 -42.55
C LEU A 466 -7.42 4.30 -42.24
N GLU A 467 -6.60 4.07 -43.25
CA GLU A 467 -5.16 4.22 -43.16
C GLU A 467 -4.80 5.68 -42.85
N HIS A 468 -4.08 5.88 -41.78
CA HIS A 468 -3.73 7.22 -41.30
C HIS A 468 -2.37 7.23 -40.55
N ARG A 469 -1.90 8.41 -40.27
CA ARG A 469 -0.66 8.62 -39.57
C ARG A 469 -0.89 9.38 -38.27
N ILE A 470 -0.30 8.88 -37.18
CA ILE A 470 -0.17 9.61 -35.92
C ILE A 470 1.31 9.69 -35.52
N GLY A 471 1.64 10.55 -34.59
CA GLY A 471 3.02 10.72 -34.10
C GLY A 471 3.18 11.99 -33.26
N GLY A 472 4.40 12.25 -32.81
CA GLY A 472 4.73 13.34 -31.89
C GLY A 472 4.67 14.76 -32.47
N LEU A 473 4.63 14.93 -33.80
CA LEU A 473 4.47 16.26 -34.39
C LEU A 473 3.04 16.78 -34.20
N GLU A 474 2.89 18.11 -34.11
CA GLU A 474 1.55 18.74 -33.99
C GLU A 474 0.69 18.45 -35.21
N LYS A 475 -0.60 18.21 -34.98
CA LYS A 475 -1.60 17.86 -35.99
C LYS A 475 -2.60 18.98 -36.20
N ALA A 476 -3.08 19.10 -37.43
CA ALA A 476 -4.24 19.92 -37.72
C ALA A 476 -5.49 19.34 -37.07
N ASN A 477 -6.28 20.19 -36.44
CA ASN A 477 -7.56 19.78 -35.88
C ASN A 477 -8.47 19.18 -36.99
N GLY A 478 -9.10 18.05 -36.73
CA GLY A 478 -9.92 17.31 -37.64
C GLY A 478 -9.14 16.41 -38.58
N SER A 479 -8.39 16.94 -39.53
CA SER A 479 -7.71 16.13 -40.59
C SER A 479 -6.55 15.28 -40.05
N GLY A 480 -5.86 15.74 -39.04
CA GLY A 480 -4.67 15.04 -38.52
C GLY A 480 -3.40 15.21 -39.36
N ASP A 481 -3.40 16.10 -40.35
CA ASP A 481 -2.21 16.47 -41.09
C ASP A 481 -1.19 17.17 -40.22
N ILE A 482 0.09 17.03 -40.53
CA ILE A 482 1.14 17.77 -39.79
C ILE A 482 0.92 19.27 -39.99
N SER A 483 0.91 20.03 -38.90
CA SER A 483 0.68 21.46 -38.90
C SER A 483 1.72 22.21 -38.09
N TYR A 484 2.33 23.22 -38.69
CA TYR A 484 3.26 24.16 -38.03
C TYR A 484 2.59 25.53 -37.80
N HIS A 485 1.27 25.60 -37.92
CA HIS A 485 0.51 26.84 -37.79
C HIS A 485 0.26 27.18 -36.32
N GLY A 486 0.71 28.35 -35.84
CA GLY A 486 0.64 28.74 -34.44
C GLY A 486 -0.79 28.78 -33.88
N ALA A 487 -1.77 29.27 -34.65
CA ALA A 487 -3.17 29.27 -34.20
C ALA A 487 -3.76 27.85 -34.04
N ASN A 488 -3.35 26.89 -34.89
CA ASN A 488 -3.73 25.49 -34.72
C ASN A 488 -3.06 24.87 -33.49
N HIS A 489 -1.82 25.21 -33.22
CA HIS A 489 -1.14 24.73 -32.02
C HIS A 489 -1.84 25.21 -30.75
N ASP A 490 -2.17 26.51 -30.63
CA ASP A 490 -2.94 27.04 -29.49
C ASP A 490 -4.30 26.32 -29.34
N LEU A 491 -5.02 26.10 -30.45
CA LEU A 491 -6.28 25.36 -30.43
C LEU A 491 -6.11 23.93 -29.92
N MET A 492 -5.12 23.20 -30.40
CA MET A 492 -4.89 21.80 -30.01
C MET A 492 -4.46 21.66 -28.56
N VAL A 493 -3.65 22.58 -28.04
CA VAL A 493 -3.30 22.65 -26.60
C VAL A 493 -4.57 22.85 -25.75
N ARG A 494 -5.41 23.81 -26.12
CA ARG A 494 -6.67 24.08 -25.38
C ARG A 494 -7.66 22.93 -25.46
N LEU A 495 -7.77 22.25 -26.60
CA LEU A 495 -8.62 21.08 -26.76
C LEU A 495 -8.16 19.90 -25.88
N ARG A 496 -6.85 19.65 -25.77
CA ARG A 496 -6.30 18.64 -24.88
C ARG A 496 -6.57 18.97 -23.41
N GLN A 497 -6.43 20.25 -23.01
CA GLN A 497 -6.76 20.70 -21.65
C GLN A 497 -8.26 20.57 -21.39
N ALA A 498 -9.12 21.07 -22.27
CA ALA A 498 -10.57 21.00 -22.14
C ALA A 498 -11.10 19.56 -22.05
N LYS A 499 -10.46 18.62 -22.77
CA LYS A 499 -10.76 17.20 -22.68
C LYS A 499 -10.54 16.68 -21.25
N ILE A 500 -9.40 16.99 -20.63
CA ILE A 500 -9.12 16.57 -19.25
C ILE A 500 -10.08 17.26 -18.27
N ASP A 501 -10.30 18.56 -18.40
CA ASP A 501 -11.22 19.30 -17.53
C ASP A 501 -12.68 18.80 -17.64
N GLY A 502 -13.06 18.27 -18.82
CA GLY A 502 -14.39 17.75 -19.12
C GLY A 502 -14.60 16.27 -18.80
N ILE A 503 -13.62 15.57 -18.22
CA ILE A 503 -13.81 14.17 -17.79
C ILE A 503 -14.93 14.10 -16.76
N ALA A 504 -15.97 13.31 -17.07
CA ALA A 504 -17.09 13.10 -16.16
C ALA A 504 -16.64 12.30 -14.93
N ILE A 505 -16.66 12.95 -13.78
CA ILE A 505 -16.33 12.40 -12.48
C ILE A 505 -17.39 12.81 -11.45
N PRO A 506 -17.62 12.03 -10.38
CA PRO A 506 -18.56 12.39 -9.32
C PRO A 506 -18.09 13.59 -8.50
N ASP A 507 -19.06 14.25 -7.87
CA ASP A 507 -18.79 15.23 -6.84
C ASP A 507 -18.08 14.61 -5.62
N LEU A 508 -17.31 15.42 -4.91
CA LEU A 508 -16.65 15.00 -3.67
C LEU A 508 -17.69 14.79 -2.57
N GLU A 509 -17.73 13.58 -2.04
CA GLU A 509 -18.54 13.27 -0.87
C GLU A 509 -17.80 13.69 0.41
N VAL A 510 -18.56 14.18 1.38
CA VAL A 510 -18.04 14.61 2.68
C VAL A 510 -18.77 13.84 3.79
N ASP A 511 -18.03 13.14 4.60
CA ASP A 511 -18.52 12.48 5.81
C ASP A 511 -18.58 13.50 6.96
N ASP A 512 -19.72 14.16 7.10
CA ASP A 512 -20.07 15.15 8.14
C ASP A 512 -21.45 14.83 8.72
N PRO A 513 -21.56 13.85 9.63
CA PRO A 513 -22.84 13.34 10.12
C PRO A 513 -23.73 14.40 10.81
N GLY A 514 -23.12 15.40 11.42
CA GLY A 514 -23.83 16.53 12.07
C GLY A 514 -24.17 17.66 11.12
N GLY A 515 -23.44 17.78 10.02
CA GLY A 515 -23.54 18.92 9.10
C GLY A 515 -23.04 20.25 9.67
N ASP A 516 -22.40 20.23 10.83
CA ASP A 516 -21.98 21.39 11.62
C ASP A 516 -20.50 21.32 12.05
N ALA A 517 -19.69 20.56 11.33
CA ALA A 517 -18.26 20.48 11.59
C ALA A 517 -17.55 21.81 11.31
N GLU A 518 -16.60 22.17 12.16
CA GLU A 518 -15.77 23.37 12.02
C GLU A 518 -14.42 23.06 11.36
N LEU A 519 -14.02 21.81 11.35
CA LEU A 519 -12.79 21.30 10.79
C LEU A 519 -13.07 20.23 9.72
N LEU A 520 -12.52 20.41 8.52
CA LEU A 520 -12.46 19.41 7.48
C LEU A 520 -11.06 18.78 7.45
N MET A 521 -10.99 17.47 7.68
CA MET A 521 -9.82 16.66 7.37
C MET A 521 -9.92 16.19 5.92
N LEU A 522 -9.13 16.77 5.03
CA LEU A 522 -9.08 16.40 3.62
C LEU A 522 -7.93 15.43 3.38
N GLY A 523 -8.18 14.32 2.71
CA GLY A 523 -7.18 13.31 2.41
C GLY A 523 -7.08 12.95 0.93
N TRP A 524 -6.02 12.24 0.58
CA TRP A 524 -5.86 11.51 -0.67
C TRP A 524 -4.91 10.33 -0.47
N GLY A 525 -4.98 9.31 -1.33
CA GLY A 525 -4.12 8.14 -1.19
C GLY A 525 -4.29 7.43 0.16
N SER A 526 -3.22 6.86 0.69
CA SER A 526 -3.21 6.06 1.92
C SER A 526 -3.48 6.85 3.22
N SER A 527 -3.66 8.17 3.16
CA SER A 527 -4.12 8.94 4.33
C SER A 527 -5.58 8.66 4.72
N PHE A 528 -6.37 8.03 3.83
CA PHE A 528 -7.79 7.71 4.04
C PHE A 528 -8.08 7.00 5.37
N GLY A 529 -7.45 5.85 5.57
CA GLY A 529 -7.68 5.03 6.77
C GLY A 529 -7.35 5.75 8.07
N PRO A 530 -6.13 6.30 8.21
CA PRO A 530 -5.74 7.07 9.40
C PRO A 530 -6.64 8.27 9.69
N ILE A 531 -7.01 9.06 8.69
CA ILE A 531 -7.93 10.19 8.87
C ILE A 531 -9.32 9.70 9.28
N GLY A 532 -9.87 8.71 8.57
CA GLY A 532 -11.20 8.18 8.85
C GLY A 532 -11.31 7.61 10.26
N GLU A 533 -10.33 6.83 10.70
CA GLU A 533 -10.33 6.27 12.07
C GLU A 533 -10.16 7.37 13.13
N ALA A 534 -9.29 8.34 12.92
CA ALA A 534 -9.13 9.47 13.84
C ALA A 534 -10.41 10.30 13.96
N CYS A 535 -11.07 10.59 12.83
CA CYS A 535 -12.36 11.28 12.83
C CYS A 535 -13.44 10.48 13.60
N ARG A 536 -13.52 9.15 13.42
CA ARG A 536 -14.41 8.28 14.19
C ARG A 536 -14.14 8.37 15.70
N ARG A 537 -12.87 8.34 16.12
CA ARG A 537 -12.46 8.46 17.53
C ARG A 537 -12.75 9.85 18.10
N ALA A 538 -12.42 10.91 17.35
CA ALA A 538 -12.68 12.29 17.76
C ALA A 538 -14.18 12.53 17.95
N ARG A 539 -15.03 12.06 17.03
CA ARG A 539 -16.50 12.15 17.14
C ARG A 539 -17.06 11.41 18.35
N ARG A 540 -16.49 10.25 18.74
CA ARG A 540 -16.86 9.54 19.99
C ARG A 540 -16.56 10.39 21.23
N ARG A 541 -15.57 11.31 21.16
CA ARG A 541 -15.27 12.31 22.21
C ARG A 541 -16.14 13.57 22.12
N GLY A 542 -17.06 13.65 21.15
CA GLY A 542 -17.94 14.79 20.93
C GLY A 542 -17.32 15.90 20.04
N VAL A 543 -16.20 15.65 19.39
CA VAL A 543 -15.54 16.60 18.47
C VAL A 543 -16.29 16.63 17.14
N LYS A 544 -16.59 17.84 16.64
CA LYS A 544 -17.25 18.09 15.36
C LYS A 544 -16.20 18.21 14.25
N VAL A 545 -15.91 17.12 13.58
CA VAL A 545 -14.92 17.03 12.51
C VAL A 545 -15.49 16.31 11.29
N ALA A 546 -15.28 16.86 10.10
CA ALA A 546 -15.65 16.28 8.83
C ALA A 546 -14.44 15.57 8.17
N HIS A 547 -14.69 14.58 7.33
CA HIS A 547 -13.70 13.90 6.53
C HIS A 547 -14.11 13.89 5.06
N ALA A 548 -13.19 14.18 4.16
CA ALA A 548 -13.36 14.01 2.73
C ALA A 548 -12.08 13.41 2.11
N GLN A 549 -12.26 12.57 1.08
CA GLN A 549 -11.15 11.85 0.44
C GLN A 549 -11.16 12.08 -1.08
N LEU A 550 -10.09 12.66 -1.60
CA LEU A 550 -9.92 12.87 -3.03
C LEU A 550 -9.39 11.60 -3.72
N ARG A 551 -10.19 11.05 -4.63
CA ARG A 551 -9.78 10.01 -5.59
C ARG A 551 -9.25 10.64 -6.87
N TYR A 552 -9.90 11.69 -7.34
CA TYR A 552 -9.57 12.41 -8.57
C TYR A 552 -8.73 13.64 -8.22
N LEU A 553 -7.48 13.64 -8.68
CA LEU A 553 -6.52 14.73 -8.46
C LEU A 553 -6.37 15.62 -9.69
N ASN A 554 -6.71 15.07 -10.87
CA ASN A 554 -6.88 15.82 -12.11
C ASN A 554 -7.82 15.06 -13.08
N PRO A 555 -8.99 15.61 -13.46
CA PRO A 555 -9.55 16.85 -12.93
C PRO A 555 -9.95 16.71 -11.45
N LEU A 556 -10.05 17.83 -10.76
CA LEU A 556 -10.60 17.88 -9.41
C LEU A 556 -12.14 17.91 -9.46
N PRO A 557 -12.86 17.34 -8.47
CA PRO A 557 -14.32 17.37 -8.40
C PRO A 557 -14.91 18.79 -8.51
N ALA A 558 -16.00 18.92 -9.23
CA ALA A 558 -16.60 20.22 -9.54
C ALA A 558 -17.02 20.99 -8.29
N ASN A 559 -17.55 20.30 -7.28
CA ASN A 559 -17.99 20.89 -6.00
C ASN A 559 -16.84 21.18 -5.01
N LEU A 560 -15.58 20.85 -5.33
CA LEU A 560 -14.47 20.96 -4.37
C LEU A 560 -14.27 22.38 -3.86
N ALA A 561 -14.42 23.39 -4.72
CA ALA A 561 -14.30 24.80 -4.30
C ALA A 561 -15.34 25.20 -3.24
N GLU A 562 -16.56 24.69 -3.36
CA GLU A 562 -17.64 24.90 -2.39
C GLU A 562 -17.34 24.17 -1.09
N VAL A 563 -16.94 22.90 -1.18
CA VAL A 563 -16.55 22.10 -0.01
C VAL A 563 -15.43 22.77 0.79
N LEU A 564 -14.36 23.22 0.12
CA LEU A 564 -13.24 23.89 0.81
C LEU A 564 -13.63 25.19 1.52
N ARG A 565 -14.60 25.95 0.99
CA ARG A 565 -15.07 27.22 1.57
C ARG A 565 -16.13 27.04 2.65
N ARG A 566 -16.75 25.87 2.73
CA ARG A 566 -17.79 25.57 3.71
C ARG A 566 -17.23 25.48 5.13
N TYR A 567 -16.01 24.99 5.30
CA TYR A 567 -15.40 24.75 6.60
C TYR A 567 -14.46 25.88 7.01
N PRO A 568 -14.56 26.38 8.26
CA PRO A 568 -13.65 27.39 8.80
C PRO A 568 -12.18 26.99 8.73
N GLN A 569 -11.91 25.70 8.91
CA GLN A 569 -10.56 25.14 8.84
C GLN A 569 -10.54 23.92 7.90
N VAL A 570 -9.53 23.87 7.05
CA VAL A 570 -9.25 22.71 6.18
C VAL A 570 -7.81 22.26 6.42
N VAL A 571 -7.65 21.04 6.91
CA VAL A 571 -6.35 20.43 7.19
C VAL A 571 -6.12 19.28 6.21
N LEU A 572 -4.93 19.25 5.61
CA LEU A 572 -4.54 18.27 4.59
C LEU A 572 -3.25 17.56 5.00
N PRO A 573 -3.33 16.37 5.62
CA PRO A 573 -2.16 15.53 5.87
C PRO A 573 -1.64 14.89 4.59
N GLU A 574 -0.33 15.02 4.35
CA GLU A 574 0.34 14.48 3.17
C GLU A 574 1.68 13.83 3.53
N MET A 575 1.98 12.68 2.94
CA MET A 575 3.30 12.06 3.06
C MET A 575 4.31 12.68 2.07
N ASN A 576 4.32 14.00 2.00
CA ASN A 576 5.20 14.85 1.22
C ASN A 576 5.28 16.24 1.89
N LEU A 577 5.86 17.23 1.23
CA LEU A 577 6.00 18.60 1.75
C LEU A 577 4.86 19.55 1.34
N GLY A 578 3.61 19.04 1.22
CA GLY A 578 2.42 19.84 0.94
C GLY A 578 2.16 20.05 -0.55
N GLN A 579 2.34 19.02 -1.37
CA GLN A 579 2.20 19.12 -2.84
C GLN A 579 0.76 19.40 -3.27
N LEU A 580 -0.23 18.68 -2.72
CA LEU A 580 -1.63 18.93 -3.05
C LEU A 580 -2.11 20.24 -2.41
N ALA A 581 -1.69 20.54 -1.18
CA ALA A 581 -2.01 21.83 -0.55
C ALA A 581 -1.57 23.02 -1.42
N LEU A 582 -0.38 22.94 -2.02
CA LEU A 582 0.11 23.97 -2.96
C LEU A 582 -0.83 24.12 -4.16
N LEU A 583 -1.28 23.02 -4.75
CA LEU A 583 -2.18 23.03 -5.91
C LEU A 583 -3.55 23.60 -5.56
N LEU A 584 -4.13 23.18 -4.44
CA LEU A 584 -5.44 23.66 -4.00
C LEU A 584 -5.43 25.15 -3.64
N ARG A 585 -4.40 25.61 -2.93
CA ARG A 585 -4.18 27.04 -2.63
C ARG A 585 -4.05 27.87 -3.92
N GLY A 586 -3.25 27.40 -4.86
CA GLY A 586 -3.06 28.08 -6.15
C GLY A 586 -4.32 28.14 -7.00
N LYS A 587 -5.13 27.08 -7.02
CA LYS A 587 -6.34 26.99 -7.85
C LYS A 587 -7.54 27.71 -7.24
N TYR A 588 -7.74 27.59 -5.92
CA TYR A 588 -8.99 28.02 -5.27
C TYR A 588 -8.84 29.23 -4.35
N LEU A 589 -7.60 29.64 -4.05
CA LEU A 589 -7.28 30.76 -3.11
C LEU A 589 -7.91 30.53 -1.72
N VAL A 590 -7.91 29.29 -1.25
CA VAL A 590 -8.38 28.87 0.06
C VAL A 590 -7.19 28.48 0.93
N ASP A 591 -7.21 28.85 2.20
CA ASP A 591 -6.15 28.46 3.14
C ASP A 591 -6.30 27.00 3.59
N VAL A 592 -5.76 26.09 2.80
CA VAL A 592 -5.64 24.66 3.15
C VAL A 592 -4.36 24.48 3.95
N GLN A 593 -4.46 24.04 5.20
CA GLN A 593 -3.31 23.85 6.11
C GLN A 593 -2.64 22.48 5.85
N PRO A 594 -1.42 22.44 5.28
CA PRO A 594 -0.72 21.17 5.11
C PRO A 594 -0.18 20.65 6.43
N VAL A 595 -0.27 19.34 6.64
CA VAL A 595 0.47 18.62 7.67
C VAL A 595 1.39 17.62 6.99
N THR A 596 2.69 17.81 7.15
CA THR A 596 3.71 17.12 6.37
C THR A 596 4.38 15.98 7.15
N LYS A 597 4.54 14.82 6.50
CA LYS A 597 5.29 13.69 7.03
C LYS A 597 6.14 13.06 5.92
N VAL A 598 7.46 13.21 6.00
CA VAL A 598 8.42 12.62 5.06
C VAL A 598 9.34 11.71 5.85
N ALA A 599 8.85 10.53 6.20
CA ALA A 599 9.53 9.60 7.11
C ALA A 599 9.60 8.16 6.57
N GLY A 600 9.14 7.93 5.33
CA GLY A 600 9.06 6.59 4.75
C GLY A 600 8.07 5.66 5.46
N MET A 601 7.09 6.22 6.16
CA MET A 601 6.05 5.50 6.91
C MET A 601 4.70 6.20 6.76
N ALA A 602 3.64 5.41 6.64
CA ALA A 602 2.28 5.93 6.65
C ALA A 602 1.95 6.65 7.97
N PHE A 603 0.96 7.54 7.91
CA PHE A 603 0.38 8.11 9.12
C PHE A 603 -0.33 7.02 9.93
N ARG A 604 -0.40 7.24 11.25
CA ARG A 604 -1.23 6.47 12.16
C ARG A 604 -2.46 7.27 12.56
N ALA A 605 -3.49 6.57 13.05
CA ALA A 605 -4.70 7.25 13.51
C ALA A 605 -4.46 8.10 14.77
N ASP A 606 -3.57 7.67 15.69
CA ASP A 606 -3.19 8.45 16.87
C ASP A 606 -2.49 9.77 16.49
N GLU A 607 -1.64 9.77 15.46
CA GLU A 607 -1.03 11.00 14.92
C GLU A 607 -2.08 11.95 14.34
N MET A 608 -3.12 11.40 13.67
CA MET A 608 -4.22 12.21 13.12
C MET A 608 -5.13 12.77 14.22
N GLU A 609 -5.36 12.05 15.32
CA GLU A 609 -6.07 12.61 16.48
C GLU A 609 -5.32 13.81 17.07
N GLU A 610 -4.00 13.71 17.24
CA GLU A 610 -3.17 14.84 17.68
C GLU A 610 -3.22 16.03 16.71
N ILE A 611 -3.34 15.78 15.39
CA ILE A 611 -3.48 16.84 14.38
C ILE A 611 -4.85 17.51 14.51
N ILE A 612 -5.93 16.72 14.67
CA ILE A 612 -7.28 17.25 14.89
C ILE A 612 -7.31 18.14 16.13
N ASP A 613 -6.77 17.66 17.26
CA ASP A 613 -6.73 18.39 18.52
C ASP A 613 -5.92 19.70 18.35
N ALA A 614 -4.73 19.64 17.73
CA ALA A 614 -3.89 20.82 17.48
C ALA A 614 -4.53 21.84 16.52
N ALA A 615 -5.32 21.39 15.54
CA ALA A 615 -6.05 22.28 14.64
C ALA A 615 -7.13 23.05 15.40
N LEU A 616 -7.90 22.36 16.24
CA LEU A 616 -8.98 22.97 17.04
C LEU A 616 -8.44 23.90 18.13
N ASP A 617 -7.28 23.58 18.73
CA ASP A 617 -6.60 24.42 19.71
C ASP A 617 -5.84 25.59 19.08
N GLY A 618 -5.74 25.67 17.75
CA GLY A 618 -5.04 26.73 17.02
C GLY A 618 -3.50 26.62 17.08
N THR A 619 -2.94 25.50 17.54
CA THR A 619 -1.49 25.27 17.69
C THR A 619 -0.82 24.59 16.50
N LEU A 620 -1.63 24.14 15.51
CA LEU A 620 -1.14 23.34 14.37
C LEU A 620 -0.05 24.07 13.56
N ALA A 621 -0.23 25.36 13.28
CA ALA A 621 0.72 26.14 12.49
C ALA A 621 2.08 26.31 13.20
N ASP A 622 2.09 26.40 14.53
CA ASP A 622 3.32 26.45 15.33
C ASP A 622 4.05 25.10 15.28
N ARG A 623 3.30 24.02 15.43
CA ARG A 623 3.83 22.63 15.36
C ARG A 623 4.51 22.35 14.00
N GLU A 624 3.93 22.78 12.88
CA GLU A 624 4.54 22.60 11.55
C GLU A 624 5.76 23.52 11.33
N ARG A 625 5.77 24.74 11.88
CA ARG A 625 6.94 25.64 11.87
C ARG A 625 8.11 25.05 12.66
N ASP A 626 7.85 24.42 13.80
CA ASP A 626 8.87 23.79 14.63
C ASP A 626 9.55 22.63 13.92
N LYS A 627 8.81 21.81 13.17
CA LYS A 627 9.39 20.77 12.31
C LYS A 627 10.38 21.35 11.28
N ALA A 628 10.04 22.48 10.66
CA ALA A 628 10.91 23.15 9.68
C ALA A 628 12.12 23.79 10.33
N SER A 629 12.00 24.33 11.55
CA SER A 629 13.09 24.94 12.30
C SER A 629 14.06 23.90 12.85
N PHE A 630 13.57 22.74 13.28
CA PHE A 630 14.41 21.63 13.74
C PHE A 630 15.39 21.17 12.66
N ALA A 631 14.98 21.10 11.40
CA ALA A 631 15.86 20.73 10.30
C ALA A 631 17.02 21.72 10.12
N ARG A 632 16.77 23.03 10.32
CA ARG A 632 17.82 24.07 10.26
C ARG A 632 18.76 24.01 11.47
N SER A 633 18.25 23.78 12.66
CA SER A 633 19.06 23.68 13.88
C SER A 633 19.91 22.40 13.89
N ALA A 634 19.37 21.27 13.45
CA ALA A 634 20.11 20.01 13.30
C ALA A 634 21.29 20.17 12.32
N ALA A 635 21.09 20.85 11.18
CA ALA A 635 22.16 21.14 10.22
C ALA A 635 23.25 22.05 10.83
N ALA A 636 22.86 23.05 11.63
CA ALA A 636 23.79 23.95 12.32
C ALA A 636 24.61 23.24 13.39
N THR A 637 24.00 22.32 14.16
CA THR A 637 24.68 21.56 15.20
C THR A 637 25.66 20.53 14.64
N MET A 638 25.34 19.89 13.51
CA MET A 638 26.22 18.97 12.80
C MET A 638 27.41 19.71 12.13
N GLY A 639 27.22 20.95 11.71
CA GLY A 639 28.29 21.79 11.15
C GLY A 639 29.30 22.34 12.17
N ALA A 640 28.91 22.39 13.46
CA ALA A 640 29.74 22.92 14.54
C ALA A 640 30.59 21.85 15.28
N GLY A 641 30.34 20.57 15.04
CA GLY A 641 30.99 19.50 15.80
C GLY A 641 31.30 18.25 15.02
N GLN A 642 32.16 18.31 13.99
CA GLN A 642 33.01 17.19 13.54
C GLN A 642 33.81 17.61 12.31
N THR A 643 34.94 18.26 12.52
CA THR A 643 36.09 18.03 11.65
C THR A 643 36.58 16.60 11.92
N VAL A 644 36.05 15.63 11.19
CA VAL A 644 36.64 14.29 11.15
C VAL A 644 37.95 14.43 10.39
N SER A 645 39.05 14.31 11.12
CA SER A 645 40.37 14.15 10.55
C SER A 645 40.37 12.98 9.55
N ALA A 646 40.57 13.27 8.29
CA ALA A 646 40.92 12.29 7.28
C ALA A 646 42.26 11.68 7.65
N GLY A 647 42.25 10.61 8.42
CA GLY A 647 43.39 9.76 8.70
C GLY A 647 43.73 8.97 7.45
N GLN A 648 44.86 9.31 6.84
CA GLN A 648 45.54 8.51 5.84
C GLN A 648 45.81 7.10 6.43
N GLY A 649 45.40 6.08 5.70
CA GLY A 649 45.73 4.68 5.96
C GLY A 649 45.72 3.92 4.64
N ARG A 650 46.91 3.57 4.21
CA ARG A 650 47.25 2.77 3.00
C ARG A 650 46.59 1.39 3.02
#